data_2df15273c4e83d5ac52cf034930790cd
#
_entry.id   2df15273c4e83d5ac52cf034930790cd
#
_cell.length_a   1.000
_cell.length_b   1.000
_cell.length_c   1.000
_cell.angle_alpha   90.00
_cell.angle_beta   90.00
_cell.angle_gamma   90.00
#
_symmetry.space_group_name_H-M   'P 1'
#
loop_
_entity.id
_entity.type
_entity.pdbx_description
1 polymer ?
#
loop_
_entity_poly.entity_id
_entity_poly.type
_entity_poly.pdbx_seq_one_letter_code
_entity_poly.pdbx_strand_id
1 'polypeptide(L)'
;STFDHNQLNLATYLPRAALPLVVTATLSAEANAAFYTAFMVLSFLAMVPGNVALTLFAVASGDRRALRSKVRMGLLICLGGGLPASLVVVFFANPIMSVFGSEYEASAGAALAILALTYVPFVFHHFFLAISRVQGSVRGAGIFSIFAGLAELGAAWYGGSRGSLTELVTFVAIVMGVETVLVAPTVLRAVLGGTSKRGDTVNTTSMTLHERAWLPLEYIRTVGPMHGITVEGVRRALIGLHAADPKHRAVSRLDRVGARWEHLSAAEFAAFVSKAVTDSGDWSLDHDGMTRKLQAEPRGVYPIRILIGAGYVAMKVSHAYGDAGPVNTLLHELVAAASAGRAAVIAPMQRNRLALPKAWWKQFGTKPGRWRAGLSFPRPPAREETHMRRWYPELTVRTARSAQTLGLMRTWRDAHAPGVTTSAITFAAFTAALHEIGLRPDVAGATFLADGRRYLDKNVRIDSNFCMGPYLSPPDMMDPMSIHQTIKAELATGRILTMMVLREGKILLDGAPGMPEPYPAELPVPPRPRLTFSNQGRHDMLEDLPWSVDPASRVNLSVPTLNGPEGVTLTTSEMNGVLHLEATFHASTFDPALISRALELVCTDPAGLIVGATAETPGSTAPQQRVATPTTPARESASQRN
;
A
#
# COMPACT_ATOMS: atom_id res chain seq x y z
N SER A 1 -28.57 -25.25 -12.70
CA SER A 1 -29.52 -25.84 -11.71
C SER A 1 -28.76 -26.54 -10.59
N THR A 2 -29.38 -26.77 -9.45
CA THR A 2 -28.82 -27.56 -8.33
C THR A 2 -28.38 -28.95 -8.79
N PHE A 3 -29.11 -29.54 -9.74
CA PHE A 3 -28.81 -30.82 -10.37
C PHE A 3 -27.42 -30.79 -11.08
N ASP A 4 -27.14 -29.78 -11.87
CA ASP A 4 -25.85 -29.66 -12.57
C ASP A 4 -24.65 -29.56 -11.58
N HIS A 5 -24.85 -28.89 -10.44
CA HIS A 5 -23.83 -28.80 -9.39
C HIS A 5 -23.58 -30.15 -8.70
N ASN A 6 -24.62 -30.92 -8.44
CA ASN A 6 -24.50 -32.25 -7.85
C ASN A 6 -23.81 -33.23 -8.82
N GLN A 7 -24.16 -33.19 -10.10
CA GLN A 7 -23.47 -33.99 -11.12
C GLN A 7 -21.99 -33.65 -11.21
N LEU A 8 -21.62 -32.36 -11.15
CA LEU A 8 -20.23 -31.95 -11.15
C LEU A 8 -19.48 -32.49 -9.92
N ASN A 9 -20.07 -32.44 -8.74
CA ASN A 9 -19.47 -33.01 -7.53
C ASN A 9 -19.26 -34.53 -7.70
N LEU A 10 -20.25 -35.26 -8.16
CA LEU A 10 -20.15 -36.71 -8.38
C LEU A 10 -19.04 -37.03 -9.41
N ALA A 11 -19.00 -36.31 -10.52
CA ALA A 11 -17.98 -36.47 -11.56
C ALA A 11 -16.53 -36.24 -11.03
N THR A 12 -16.38 -35.38 -10.03
CA THR A 12 -15.07 -35.08 -9.43
C THR A 12 -14.66 -36.10 -8.37
N TYR A 13 -15.61 -36.59 -7.55
CA TYR A 13 -15.29 -37.48 -6.44
C TYR A 13 -15.25 -38.98 -6.83
N LEU A 14 -16.07 -39.39 -7.77
CA LEU A 14 -16.22 -40.82 -8.13
C LEU A 14 -14.89 -41.44 -8.63
N PRO A 15 -14.12 -40.83 -9.53
CA PRO A 15 -12.85 -41.41 -9.98
C PRO A 15 -11.84 -41.61 -8.81
N ARG A 16 -11.76 -40.67 -7.91
CA ARG A 16 -10.86 -40.76 -6.73
C ARG A 16 -11.27 -41.84 -5.76
N ALA A 17 -12.58 -42.02 -5.56
CA ALA A 17 -13.09 -43.08 -4.72
C ALA A 17 -12.87 -44.46 -5.35
N ALA A 18 -12.76 -44.55 -6.69
CA ALA A 18 -12.52 -45.78 -7.42
C ALA A 18 -11.03 -46.17 -7.52
N LEU A 19 -10.09 -45.23 -7.37
CA LEU A 19 -8.63 -45.52 -7.45
C LEU A 19 -8.17 -46.64 -6.52
N PRO A 20 -8.52 -46.71 -5.23
CA PRO A 20 -8.17 -47.83 -4.36
C PRO A 20 -8.67 -49.20 -4.87
N LEU A 21 -9.83 -49.24 -5.51
CA LEU A 21 -10.34 -50.45 -6.11
C LEU A 21 -9.50 -50.91 -7.30
N VAL A 22 -9.04 -49.95 -8.13
CA VAL A 22 -8.14 -50.24 -9.25
C VAL A 22 -6.80 -50.78 -8.73
N VAL A 23 -6.22 -50.14 -7.68
CA VAL A 23 -4.99 -50.64 -7.05
C VAL A 23 -5.13 -52.07 -6.55
N THR A 24 -6.23 -52.36 -5.84
CA THR A 24 -6.48 -53.73 -5.36
C THR A 24 -6.66 -54.73 -6.50
N ALA A 25 -7.35 -54.35 -7.57
CA ALA A 25 -7.66 -55.23 -8.70
C ALA A 25 -6.44 -55.50 -9.59
N THR A 26 -5.51 -54.55 -9.70
CA THR A 26 -4.34 -54.65 -10.59
C THR A 26 -3.06 -55.08 -9.89
N LEU A 27 -2.94 -54.81 -8.57
CA LEU A 27 -1.77 -55.13 -7.79
C LEU A 27 -2.07 -56.09 -6.64
N SER A 28 -2.38 -55.58 -5.45
CA SER A 28 -2.76 -56.39 -4.28
C SER A 28 -3.43 -55.53 -3.19
N ALA A 29 -3.99 -56.19 -2.18
CA ALA A 29 -4.52 -55.52 -1.00
C ALA A 29 -3.42 -54.79 -0.19
N GLU A 30 -2.21 -55.37 -0.11
CA GLU A 30 -1.06 -54.72 0.56
C GLU A 30 -0.62 -53.45 -0.19
N ALA A 31 -0.52 -53.54 -1.53
CA ALA A 31 -0.22 -52.36 -2.37
C ALA A 31 -1.31 -51.28 -2.21
N ASN A 32 -2.56 -51.66 -2.05
CA ASN A 32 -3.64 -50.72 -1.78
C ASN A 32 -3.52 -50.09 -0.38
N ALA A 33 -3.12 -50.82 0.65
CA ALA A 33 -2.88 -50.25 1.97
C ALA A 33 -1.74 -49.20 1.91
N ALA A 34 -0.65 -49.51 1.20
CA ALA A 34 0.46 -48.59 0.97
C ALA A 34 0.01 -47.35 0.17
N PHE A 35 -0.73 -47.53 -0.94
CA PHE A 35 -1.32 -46.45 -1.72
C PHE A 35 -2.23 -45.56 -0.89
N TYR A 36 -3.15 -46.16 -0.13
CA TYR A 36 -4.12 -45.41 0.65
C TYR A 36 -3.47 -44.56 1.75
N THR A 37 -2.42 -45.09 2.39
CA THR A 37 -1.63 -44.31 3.37
C THR A 37 -0.95 -43.11 2.73
N ALA A 38 -0.29 -43.29 1.58
CA ALA A 38 0.31 -42.17 0.82
C ALA A 38 -0.76 -41.16 0.34
N PHE A 39 -1.90 -41.66 -0.12
CA PHE A 39 -3.02 -40.82 -0.56
C PHE A 39 -3.67 -40.04 0.60
N MET A 40 -3.71 -40.60 1.80
CA MET A 40 -4.17 -39.92 2.99
C MET A 40 -3.26 -38.73 3.34
N VAL A 41 -1.95 -38.90 3.29
CA VAL A 41 -0.98 -37.79 3.48
C VAL A 41 -1.19 -36.70 2.43
N LEU A 42 -1.34 -37.07 1.15
CA LEU A 42 -1.65 -36.11 0.09
C LEU A 42 -2.98 -35.37 0.35
N SER A 43 -3.99 -36.04 0.89
CA SER A 43 -5.29 -35.47 1.15
C SER A 43 -5.25 -34.29 2.13
N PHE A 44 -4.34 -34.28 3.10
CA PHE A 44 -4.10 -33.13 3.97
C PHE A 44 -3.61 -31.91 3.20
N LEU A 45 -2.66 -32.08 2.28
CA LEU A 45 -2.21 -31.02 1.39
C LEU A 45 -3.34 -30.51 0.49
N ALA A 46 -4.16 -31.43 -0.03
CA ALA A 46 -5.26 -31.15 -0.93
C ALA A 46 -6.46 -30.42 -0.28
N MET A 47 -6.58 -30.45 1.06
CA MET A 47 -7.62 -29.72 1.78
C MET A 47 -7.54 -28.20 1.55
N VAL A 48 -6.33 -27.65 1.45
CA VAL A 48 -6.15 -26.19 1.29
C VAL A 48 -6.72 -25.70 -0.04
N PRO A 49 -6.34 -26.22 -1.22
CA PRO A 49 -6.93 -25.83 -2.51
C PRO A 49 -8.43 -26.04 -2.59
N GLY A 50 -8.92 -27.16 -2.05
CA GLY A 50 -10.35 -27.49 -2.03
C GLY A 50 -11.16 -26.44 -1.28
N ASN A 51 -10.77 -26.13 -0.05
CA ASN A 51 -11.45 -25.13 0.80
C ASN A 51 -11.34 -23.72 0.24
N VAL A 52 -10.16 -23.33 -0.28
CA VAL A 52 -9.96 -22.02 -0.92
C VAL A 52 -10.85 -21.89 -2.16
N ALA A 53 -10.96 -22.93 -2.99
CA ALA A 53 -11.83 -22.94 -4.18
C ALA A 53 -13.33 -22.86 -3.82
N LEU A 54 -13.77 -23.53 -2.75
CA LEU A 54 -15.15 -23.44 -2.23
C LEU A 54 -15.45 -22.03 -1.72
N THR A 55 -14.55 -21.43 -0.95
CA THR A 55 -14.67 -20.06 -0.46
C THR A 55 -14.70 -19.07 -1.63
N LEU A 56 -13.84 -19.27 -2.63
CA LEU A 56 -13.82 -18.47 -3.85
C LEU A 56 -15.20 -18.48 -4.53
N PHE A 57 -15.82 -19.67 -4.69
CA PHE A 57 -17.14 -19.79 -5.27
C PHE A 57 -18.19 -19.04 -4.45
N ALA A 58 -18.22 -19.23 -3.12
CA ALA A 58 -19.19 -18.58 -2.24
C ALA A 58 -19.12 -17.06 -2.31
N VAL A 59 -17.91 -16.48 -2.28
CA VAL A 59 -17.69 -15.02 -2.27
C VAL A 59 -17.87 -14.42 -3.67
N ALA A 60 -17.44 -15.10 -4.73
CA ALA A 60 -17.49 -14.56 -6.09
C ALA A 60 -18.86 -14.76 -6.78
N SER A 61 -19.73 -15.61 -6.27
CA SER A 61 -21.09 -15.81 -6.81
C SER A 61 -21.96 -14.56 -6.70
N GLY A 62 -21.72 -13.71 -5.70
CA GLY A 62 -22.40 -12.42 -5.50
C GLY A 62 -21.83 -11.26 -6.29
N ASP A 63 -20.53 -11.30 -6.67
CA ASP A 63 -19.86 -10.23 -7.40
C ASP A 63 -18.83 -10.80 -8.41
N ARG A 64 -19.25 -10.88 -9.66
CA ARG A 64 -18.37 -11.34 -10.77
C ARG A 64 -17.15 -10.42 -10.99
N ARG A 65 -17.20 -9.15 -10.58
CA ARG A 65 -16.06 -8.22 -10.71
C ARG A 65 -14.94 -8.57 -9.73
N ALA A 66 -15.30 -9.11 -8.57
CA ALA A 66 -14.34 -9.58 -7.57
C ALA A 66 -13.65 -10.90 -7.95
N LEU A 67 -14.18 -11.67 -8.92
CA LEU A 67 -13.66 -12.99 -9.30
C LEU A 67 -12.15 -12.97 -9.56
N ARG A 68 -11.65 -12.00 -10.32
CA ARG A 68 -10.22 -11.90 -10.68
C ARG A 68 -9.32 -11.74 -9.47
N SER A 69 -9.69 -10.83 -8.56
CA SER A 69 -8.93 -10.58 -7.34
C SER A 69 -8.90 -11.81 -6.44
N LYS A 70 -10.05 -12.46 -6.30
CA LYS A 70 -10.20 -13.64 -5.44
C LYS A 70 -9.50 -14.88 -5.99
N VAL A 71 -9.53 -15.09 -7.33
CA VAL A 71 -8.75 -16.16 -7.99
C VAL A 71 -7.24 -15.93 -7.78
N ARG A 72 -6.75 -14.70 -7.94
CA ARG A 72 -5.34 -14.38 -7.69
C ARG A 72 -4.93 -14.65 -6.25
N MET A 73 -5.73 -14.17 -5.30
CA MET A 73 -5.47 -14.37 -3.88
C MET A 73 -5.45 -15.86 -3.53
N GLY A 74 -6.46 -16.61 -3.99
CA GLY A 74 -6.54 -18.04 -3.77
C GLY A 74 -5.34 -18.81 -4.34
N LEU A 75 -4.93 -18.49 -5.58
CA LEU A 75 -3.74 -19.09 -6.18
C LEU A 75 -2.45 -18.73 -5.42
N LEU A 76 -2.30 -17.49 -4.96
CA LEU A 76 -1.16 -17.08 -4.15
C LEU A 76 -1.09 -17.84 -2.82
N ILE A 77 -2.24 -18.03 -2.15
CA ILE A 77 -2.30 -18.82 -0.92
C ILE A 77 -1.92 -20.29 -1.20
N CYS A 78 -2.55 -20.90 -2.22
CA CYS A 78 -2.31 -22.31 -2.54
C CYS A 78 -0.89 -22.56 -3.04
N LEU A 79 -0.38 -21.73 -3.97
CA LEU A 79 0.95 -21.94 -4.52
C LEU A 79 2.05 -21.40 -3.59
N GLY A 80 1.82 -20.28 -2.89
CA GLY A 80 2.81 -19.70 -1.98
C GLY A 80 3.03 -20.49 -0.71
N GLY A 81 1.97 -21.07 -0.14
CA GLY A 81 2.05 -21.91 1.06
C GLY A 81 2.11 -23.39 0.76
N GLY A 82 1.27 -23.87 -0.12
CA GLY A 82 1.11 -25.30 -0.37
C GLY A 82 2.18 -25.92 -1.27
N LEU A 83 2.73 -25.16 -2.25
CA LEU A 83 3.82 -25.68 -3.07
C LEU A 83 5.09 -25.94 -2.27
N PRO A 84 5.57 -25.04 -1.37
CA PRO A 84 6.68 -25.38 -0.47
C PRO A 84 6.39 -26.61 0.41
N ALA A 85 5.17 -26.70 0.96
CA ALA A 85 4.76 -27.87 1.75
C ALA A 85 4.77 -29.16 0.90
N SER A 86 4.28 -29.11 -0.33
CA SER A 86 4.36 -30.23 -1.27
C SER A 86 5.79 -30.65 -1.58
N LEU A 87 6.69 -29.68 -1.79
CA LEU A 87 8.12 -29.97 -2.00
C LEU A 87 8.77 -30.62 -0.77
N VAL A 88 8.42 -30.18 0.45
CA VAL A 88 8.86 -30.87 1.68
C VAL A 88 8.39 -32.33 1.66
N VAL A 89 7.14 -32.62 1.28
CA VAL A 89 6.65 -34.01 1.19
C VAL A 89 7.43 -34.78 0.12
N VAL A 90 7.74 -34.19 -1.04
CA VAL A 90 8.56 -34.84 -2.09
C VAL A 90 9.92 -35.25 -1.56
N PHE A 91 10.65 -34.33 -0.89
CA PHE A 91 12.00 -34.59 -0.39
C PHE A 91 12.04 -35.52 0.84
N PHE A 92 10.98 -35.49 1.66
CA PHE A 92 10.89 -36.27 2.89
C PHE A 92 9.86 -37.40 2.80
N ALA A 93 9.52 -37.87 1.61
CA ALA A 93 8.49 -38.91 1.41
C ALA A 93 8.82 -40.21 2.18
N ASN A 94 10.05 -40.70 2.11
CA ASN A 94 10.50 -41.89 2.84
C ASN A 94 10.42 -41.71 4.36
N PRO A 95 11.03 -40.68 4.97
CA PRO A 95 10.86 -40.41 6.40
C PRO A 95 9.40 -40.26 6.84
N ILE A 96 8.55 -39.65 6.00
CA ILE A 96 7.10 -39.50 6.32
C ILE A 96 6.42 -40.88 6.33
N MET A 97 6.70 -41.73 5.35
CA MET A 97 6.13 -43.06 5.28
C MET A 97 6.69 -44.01 6.37
N SER A 98 7.94 -43.83 6.81
CA SER A 98 8.51 -44.62 7.90
C SER A 98 7.78 -44.44 9.24
N VAL A 99 7.09 -43.31 9.46
CA VAL A 99 6.23 -43.08 10.63
C VAL A 99 5.10 -44.10 10.71
N PHE A 100 4.64 -44.63 9.56
CA PHE A 100 3.58 -45.64 9.48
C PHE A 100 4.16 -47.07 9.51
N GLY A 101 5.46 -47.21 9.43
CA GLY A 101 6.19 -48.48 9.46
C GLY A 101 7.22 -48.62 8.34
N SER A 102 8.28 -49.40 8.55
CA SER A 102 9.38 -49.60 7.59
C SER A 102 8.90 -50.22 6.26
N GLU A 103 7.87 -51.04 6.30
CA GLU A 103 7.26 -51.64 5.12
C GLU A 103 6.61 -50.58 4.22
N TYR A 104 6.00 -49.53 4.81
CA TYR A 104 5.39 -48.42 4.07
C TYR A 104 6.45 -47.49 3.48
N GLU A 105 7.61 -47.32 4.14
CA GLU A 105 8.73 -46.59 3.58
C GLU A 105 9.19 -47.22 2.26
N ALA A 106 9.40 -48.52 2.25
CA ALA A 106 9.90 -49.25 1.09
C ALA A 106 8.85 -49.35 -0.04
N SER A 107 7.58 -49.51 0.30
CA SER A 107 6.50 -49.77 -0.68
C SER A 107 5.80 -48.53 -1.20
N ALA A 108 5.72 -47.42 -0.43
CA ALA A 108 4.95 -46.24 -0.77
C ALA A 108 5.74 -44.92 -0.76
N GLY A 109 7.00 -44.89 -0.33
CA GLY A 109 7.78 -43.66 -0.29
C GLY A 109 7.87 -42.96 -1.67
N ALA A 110 8.28 -43.72 -2.70
CA ALA A 110 8.33 -43.20 -4.07
C ALA A 110 6.96 -42.80 -4.61
N ALA A 111 5.91 -43.58 -4.28
CA ALA A 111 4.55 -43.26 -4.67
C ALA A 111 4.06 -41.95 -4.03
N LEU A 112 4.34 -41.70 -2.75
CA LEU A 112 4.02 -40.45 -2.05
C LEU A 112 4.72 -39.25 -2.69
N ALA A 113 6.02 -39.39 -3.03
CA ALA A 113 6.78 -38.31 -3.68
C ALA A 113 6.14 -37.92 -5.03
N ILE A 114 5.75 -38.91 -5.87
CA ILE A 114 5.09 -38.67 -7.14
C ILE A 114 3.71 -38.05 -6.95
N LEU A 115 2.91 -38.59 -6.01
CA LEU A 115 1.59 -38.03 -5.67
C LEU A 115 1.70 -36.60 -5.18
N ALA A 116 2.72 -36.24 -4.40
CA ALA A 116 2.92 -34.87 -3.94
C ALA A 116 3.19 -33.90 -5.11
N LEU A 117 3.83 -34.34 -6.21
CA LEU A 117 3.99 -33.52 -7.42
C LEU A 117 2.66 -33.19 -8.11
N THR A 118 1.61 -33.96 -7.87
CA THR A 118 0.26 -33.67 -8.40
C THR A 118 -0.44 -32.51 -7.67
N TYR A 119 0.19 -31.91 -6.68
CA TYR A 119 -0.37 -30.77 -5.96
C TYR A 119 -0.72 -29.59 -6.87
N VAL A 120 0.17 -29.22 -7.81
CA VAL A 120 -0.08 -28.14 -8.77
C VAL A 120 -1.24 -28.46 -9.70
N PRO A 121 -1.29 -29.62 -10.39
CA PRO A 121 -2.48 -30.12 -11.07
C PRO A 121 -3.77 -29.99 -10.25
N PHE A 122 -3.70 -30.38 -9.01
CA PHE A 122 -4.84 -30.34 -8.11
C PHE A 122 -5.36 -28.91 -7.85
N VAL A 123 -4.46 -27.98 -7.63
CA VAL A 123 -4.79 -26.54 -7.48
C VAL A 123 -5.50 -26.04 -8.74
N PHE A 124 -4.94 -26.27 -9.93
CA PHE A 124 -5.51 -25.79 -11.18
C PHE A 124 -6.89 -26.40 -11.46
N HIS A 125 -7.07 -27.70 -11.21
CA HIS A 125 -8.34 -28.37 -11.37
C HIS A 125 -9.44 -27.78 -10.46
N HIS A 126 -9.16 -27.59 -9.15
CA HIS A 126 -10.11 -26.99 -8.22
C HIS A 126 -10.48 -25.56 -8.57
N PHE A 127 -9.50 -24.75 -9.00
CA PHE A 127 -9.77 -23.38 -9.46
C PHE A 127 -10.56 -23.35 -10.75
N PHE A 128 -10.31 -24.27 -11.70
CA PHE A 128 -11.12 -24.41 -12.90
C PHE A 128 -12.58 -24.70 -12.58
N LEU A 129 -12.85 -25.62 -11.65
CA LEU A 129 -14.21 -25.94 -11.20
C LEU A 129 -14.89 -24.73 -10.54
N ALA A 130 -14.20 -24.01 -9.65
CA ALA A 130 -14.75 -22.85 -8.98
C ALA A 130 -15.07 -21.71 -9.98
N ILE A 131 -14.16 -21.42 -10.91
CA ILE A 131 -14.35 -20.42 -11.96
C ILE A 131 -15.53 -20.81 -12.87
N SER A 132 -15.62 -22.07 -13.28
CA SER A 132 -16.70 -22.57 -14.13
C SER A 132 -18.07 -22.45 -13.46
N ARG A 133 -18.15 -22.66 -12.14
CA ARG A 133 -19.37 -22.43 -11.35
C ARG A 133 -19.79 -20.97 -11.34
N VAL A 134 -18.85 -20.05 -11.11
CA VAL A 134 -19.12 -18.60 -11.09
C VAL A 134 -19.52 -18.10 -12.48
N GLN A 135 -18.91 -18.62 -13.54
CA GLN A 135 -19.19 -18.23 -14.92
C GLN A 135 -20.44 -18.88 -15.50
N GLY A 136 -21.01 -19.89 -14.81
CA GLY A 136 -22.20 -20.61 -15.27
C GLY A 136 -21.91 -21.69 -16.31
N SER A 137 -20.65 -22.08 -16.53
CA SER A 137 -20.23 -23.13 -17.47
C SER A 137 -20.16 -24.53 -16.84
N VAL A 138 -21.06 -24.81 -15.89
CA VAL A 138 -21.06 -26.02 -15.03
C VAL A 138 -21.14 -27.31 -15.84
N ARG A 139 -21.95 -27.34 -16.91
CA ARG A 139 -22.11 -28.56 -17.74
C ARG A 139 -20.82 -28.92 -18.48
N GLY A 140 -20.13 -27.92 -19.07
CA GLY A 140 -18.86 -28.14 -19.73
C GLY A 140 -17.79 -28.64 -18.77
N ALA A 141 -17.72 -28.07 -17.57
CA ALA A 141 -16.81 -28.51 -16.51
C ALA A 141 -17.14 -29.93 -16.03
N GLY A 142 -18.43 -30.28 -15.94
CA GLY A 142 -18.89 -31.66 -15.58
C GLY A 142 -18.46 -32.68 -16.61
N ILE A 143 -18.70 -32.43 -17.89
CA ILE A 143 -18.28 -33.32 -19.00
C ILE A 143 -16.76 -33.49 -18.97
N PHE A 144 -15.99 -32.39 -18.84
CA PHE A 144 -14.53 -32.44 -18.74
C PHE A 144 -14.08 -33.32 -17.56
N SER A 145 -14.67 -33.12 -16.35
CA SER A 145 -14.30 -33.90 -15.17
C SER A 145 -14.62 -35.39 -15.28
N ILE A 146 -15.69 -35.77 -16.01
CA ILE A 146 -15.98 -37.19 -16.29
C ILE A 146 -14.87 -37.79 -17.18
N PHE A 147 -14.53 -37.13 -18.28
CA PHE A 147 -13.47 -37.64 -19.17
C PHE A 147 -12.11 -37.66 -18.48
N ALA A 148 -11.75 -36.61 -17.72
CA ALA A 148 -10.57 -36.57 -16.91
C ALA A 148 -10.49 -37.74 -15.92
N GLY A 149 -11.54 -37.95 -15.15
CA GLY A 149 -11.60 -39.07 -14.21
C GLY A 149 -11.53 -40.44 -14.86
N LEU A 150 -12.16 -40.63 -16.04
CA LEU A 150 -12.02 -41.88 -16.79
C LEU A 150 -10.60 -42.08 -17.31
N ALA A 151 -9.92 -40.99 -17.74
CA ALA A 151 -8.53 -41.05 -18.16
C ALA A 151 -7.59 -41.37 -16.97
N GLU A 152 -7.82 -40.77 -15.78
CA GLU A 152 -7.10 -41.11 -14.56
C GLU A 152 -7.26 -42.58 -14.18
N LEU A 153 -8.47 -43.12 -14.21
CA LEU A 153 -8.74 -44.53 -13.92
C LEU A 153 -8.12 -45.47 -14.97
N GLY A 154 -8.19 -45.10 -16.24
CA GLY A 154 -7.53 -45.86 -17.32
C GLY A 154 -6.00 -45.85 -17.19
N ALA A 155 -5.41 -44.72 -16.79
CA ALA A 155 -3.98 -44.59 -16.51
C ALA A 155 -3.56 -45.42 -15.29
N ALA A 156 -4.38 -45.41 -14.23
CA ALA A 156 -4.17 -46.24 -13.06
C ALA A 156 -4.23 -47.75 -13.39
N TRP A 157 -5.23 -48.14 -14.18
CA TRP A 157 -5.35 -49.52 -14.64
C TRP A 157 -4.15 -49.96 -15.47
N TYR A 158 -3.76 -49.15 -16.45
CA TYR A 158 -2.59 -49.43 -17.30
C TYR A 158 -1.31 -49.50 -16.49
N GLY A 159 -1.04 -48.52 -15.60
CA GLY A 159 0.17 -48.50 -14.76
C GLY A 159 0.19 -49.67 -13.75
N GLY A 160 -0.96 -49.98 -13.15
CA GLY A 160 -1.09 -51.12 -12.23
C GLY A 160 -0.90 -52.46 -12.90
N SER A 161 -1.39 -52.66 -14.13
CA SER A 161 -1.18 -53.89 -14.92
C SER A 161 0.30 -54.17 -15.21
N ARG A 162 1.21 -53.18 -15.02
CA ARG A 162 2.66 -53.38 -15.12
C ARG A 162 3.30 -53.90 -13.82
N GLY A 163 2.52 -54.06 -12.77
CA GLY A 163 2.92 -54.70 -11.53
C GLY A 163 3.62 -53.79 -10.52
N SER A 164 3.56 -52.47 -10.69
CA SER A 164 4.23 -51.53 -9.79
C SER A 164 3.32 -50.37 -9.35
N LEU A 165 3.23 -50.13 -8.04
CA LEU A 165 2.53 -49.01 -7.47
C LEU A 165 3.12 -47.67 -7.97
N THR A 166 4.43 -47.59 -8.08
CA THR A 166 5.13 -46.39 -8.59
C THR A 166 4.76 -46.08 -10.03
N GLU A 167 4.65 -47.11 -10.90
CA GLU A 167 4.20 -46.88 -12.28
C GLU A 167 2.73 -46.45 -12.33
N LEU A 168 1.86 -47.05 -11.53
CA LEU A 168 0.47 -46.65 -11.44
C LEU A 168 0.31 -45.16 -11.11
N VAL A 169 0.96 -44.68 -10.03
CA VAL A 169 0.86 -43.27 -9.64
C VAL A 169 1.55 -42.35 -10.62
N THR A 170 2.60 -42.80 -11.33
CA THR A 170 3.29 -42.04 -12.38
C THR A 170 2.36 -41.76 -13.56
N PHE A 171 1.65 -42.80 -14.06
CA PHE A 171 0.72 -42.62 -15.17
C PHE A 171 -0.45 -41.72 -14.80
N VAL A 172 -0.97 -41.85 -13.58
CA VAL A 172 -2.01 -40.93 -13.06
C VAL A 172 -1.47 -39.50 -12.99
N ALA A 173 -0.26 -39.30 -12.47
CA ALA A 173 0.35 -37.97 -12.39
C ALA A 173 0.56 -37.33 -13.79
N ILE A 174 0.95 -38.10 -14.78
CA ILE A 174 1.08 -37.64 -16.18
C ILE A 174 -0.28 -37.16 -16.72
N VAL A 175 -1.34 -37.94 -16.53
CA VAL A 175 -2.70 -37.57 -16.97
C VAL A 175 -3.15 -36.28 -16.28
N MET A 176 -2.98 -36.16 -14.97
CA MET A 176 -3.28 -34.92 -14.23
C MET A 176 -2.45 -33.72 -14.72
N GLY A 177 -1.19 -33.94 -15.13
CA GLY A 177 -0.35 -32.92 -15.77
C GLY A 177 -0.94 -32.44 -17.10
N VAL A 178 -1.39 -33.37 -17.96
CA VAL A 178 -2.07 -33.05 -19.23
C VAL A 178 -3.37 -32.28 -18.98
N GLU A 179 -4.19 -32.72 -18.02
CA GLU A 179 -5.39 -32.00 -17.61
C GLU A 179 -5.08 -30.55 -17.19
N THR A 180 -4.00 -30.36 -16.45
CA THR A 180 -3.55 -29.02 -16.01
C THR A 180 -3.29 -28.13 -17.22
N VAL A 181 -2.60 -28.63 -18.26
CA VAL A 181 -2.36 -27.88 -19.50
C VAL A 181 -3.68 -27.50 -20.19
N LEU A 182 -4.67 -28.37 -20.18
CA LEU A 182 -6.00 -28.11 -20.78
C LEU A 182 -6.82 -27.07 -19.99
N VAL A 183 -6.78 -27.08 -18.65
CA VAL A 183 -7.55 -26.15 -17.83
C VAL A 183 -6.81 -24.83 -17.53
N ALA A 184 -5.47 -24.81 -17.60
CA ALA A 184 -4.63 -23.65 -17.33
C ALA A 184 -5.06 -22.39 -18.10
N PRO A 185 -5.42 -22.45 -19.40
CA PRO A 185 -5.88 -21.26 -20.10
C PRO A 185 -7.12 -20.61 -19.49
N THR A 186 -8.04 -21.39 -18.92
CA THR A 186 -9.25 -20.87 -18.25
C THR A 186 -8.89 -20.19 -16.94
N VAL A 187 -8.04 -20.81 -16.14
CA VAL A 187 -7.55 -20.25 -14.87
C VAL A 187 -6.71 -19.00 -15.13
N LEU A 188 -5.79 -19.05 -16.07
CA LEU A 188 -4.94 -17.91 -16.44
C LEU A 188 -5.75 -16.75 -17.02
N ARG A 189 -6.75 -16.98 -17.85
CA ARG A 189 -7.66 -15.92 -18.32
C ARG A 189 -8.43 -15.28 -17.17
N ALA A 190 -8.86 -16.02 -16.17
CA ALA A 190 -9.50 -15.48 -14.98
C ALA A 190 -8.54 -14.63 -14.14
N VAL A 191 -7.26 -15.00 -14.09
CA VAL A 191 -6.18 -14.26 -13.41
C VAL A 191 -5.77 -13.02 -14.20
N LEU A 192 -5.49 -13.17 -15.49
CA LEU A 192 -4.94 -12.11 -16.33
C LEU A 192 -6.01 -11.11 -16.77
N GLY A 193 -7.27 -11.53 -16.80
CA GLY A 193 -8.40 -10.79 -17.34
C GLY A 193 -8.36 -10.86 -18.86
N GLY A 194 -9.25 -11.65 -19.45
CA GLY A 194 -9.46 -11.65 -20.90
C GLY A 194 -9.89 -10.26 -21.36
N THR A 195 -9.42 -9.86 -22.50
CA THR A 195 -9.86 -8.68 -23.24
C THR A 195 -11.38 -8.62 -23.24
N SER A 196 -11.91 -7.54 -22.64
CA SER A 196 -13.30 -7.12 -22.82
C SER A 196 -13.62 -7.13 -24.32
N LYS A 197 -14.83 -7.59 -24.68
CA LYS A 197 -15.35 -7.57 -26.04
C LYS A 197 -15.06 -6.23 -26.71
N ARG A 198 -14.60 -6.31 -27.94
CA ARG A 198 -14.46 -5.26 -28.93
C ARG A 198 -15.70 -4.37 -28.93
N GLY A 199 -15.62 -3.24 -28.29
CA GLY A 199 -16.53 -2.12 -28.35
C GLY A 199 -15.74 -0.96 -27.79
N ASP A 200 -15.38 0.00 -28.64
CA ASP A 200 -14.59 1.20 -28.39
C ASP A 200 -13.16 0.94 -27.88
N THR A 201 -12.19 1.09 -28.78
CA THR A 201 -10.77 1.12 -28.47
C THR A 201 -10.42 2.40 -27.72
N VAL A 202 -10.89 2.57 -26.49
CA VAL A 202 -10.36 3.60 -25.61
C VAL A 202 -8.88 3.26 -25.38
N ASN A 203 -8.01 4.13 -25.86
CA ASN A 203 -6.57 3.99 -25.72
C ASN A 203 -6.22 4.14 -24.23
N THR A 204 -5.98 3.04 -23.52
CA THR A 204 -5.77 3.05 -22.07
C THR A 204 -4.42 2.46 -21.68
N THR A 205 -3.83 2.99 -20.61
CA THR A 205 -2.68 2.38 -19.93
C THR A 205 -3.06 1.94 -18.53
N SER A 206 -2.82 0.66 -18.20
CA SER A 206 -3.05 0.15 -16.84
C SER A 206 -2.09 0.81 -15.86
N MET A 207 -2.61 1.20 -14.69
CA MET A 207 -1.80 1.69 -13.58
C MET A 207 -0.90 0.60 -13.03
N THR A 208 0.30 0.96 -12.60
CA THR A 208 1.19 0.09 -11.82
C THR A 208 0.57 -0.21 -10.45
N LEU A 209 1.02 -1.25 -9.75
CA LEU A 209 0.59 -1.50 -8.36
C LEU A 209 0.86 -0.30 -7.47
N HIS A 210 2.00 0.34 -7.69
CA HIS A 210 2.41 1.54 -6.99
C HIS A 210 1.41 2.69 -7.16
N GLU A 211 1.04 3.03 -8.41
CA GLU A 211 0.04 4.07 -8.70
C GLU A 211 -1.33 3.74 -8.09
N ARG A 212 -1.74 2.47 -8.15
CA ARG A 212 -3.01 1.99 -7.56
C ARG A 212 -3.06 2.19 -6.06
N ALA A 213 -1.95 1.98 -5.37
CA ALA A 213 -1.87 2.14 -3.92
C ALA A 213 -2.20 3.58 -3.47
N TRP A 214 -2.00 4.56 -4.31
CA TRP A 214 -2.23 5.97 -4.03
C TRP A 214 -3.54 6.53 -4.64
N LEU A 215 -4.24 5.74 -5.44
CA LEU A 215 -5.46 6.15 -6.12
C LEU A 215 -6.59 6.72 -5.22
N PRO A 216 -6.77 6.24 -3.96
CA PRO A 216 -7.79 6.78 -3.06
C PRO A 216 -7.46 8.14 -2.49
N LEU A 217 -6.22 8.59 -2.54
CA LEU A 217 -5.77 9.82 -1.88
C LEU A 217 -5.63 10.98 -2.86
N GLU A 218 -6.01 12.16 -2.39
CA GLU A 218 -5.87 13.43 -3.08
C GLU A 218 -5.29 14.47 -2.12
N TYR A 219 -4.66 15.49 -2.65
CA TYR A 219 -4.21 16.65 -1.89
C TYR A 219 -4.39 17.92 -2.71
N ILE A 220 -4.35 19.06 -2.05
CA ILE A 220 -4.50 20.35 -2.72
C ILE A 220 -3.17 21.10 -2.62
N ARG A 221 -2.80 21.70 -3.74
CA ARG A 221 -1.64 22.56 -3.88
C ARG A 221 -2.10 23.93 -4.34
N THR A 222 -1.77 25.01 -3.59
CA THR A 222 -2.13 26.37 -3.96
C THR A 222 -0.90 27.25 -3.92
N VAL A 223 -0.68 28.00 -4.99
CA VAL A 223 0.43 28.95 -5.12
C VAL A 223 -0.04 30.27 -5.68
N GLY A 224 0.62 31.34 -5.29
CA GLY A 224 0.33 32.72 -5.77
C GLY A 224 0.56 33.76 -4.65
N PRO A 225 0.17 35.02 -4.89
CA PRO A 225 -0.38 35.54 -6.16
C PRO A 225 0.71 35.77 -7.21
N MET A 226 0.34 35.63 -8.47
CA MET A 226 1.22 35.71 -9.63
C MET A 226 0.64 36.60 -10.73
N HIS A 227 1.49 37.22 -11.53
CA HIS A 227 1.08 38.01 -12.69
C HIS A 227 0.81 37.13 -13.93
N GLY A 228 -0.13 37.54 -14.77
CA GLY A 228 -0.32 37.01 -16.11
C GLY A 228 -0.90 35.61 -16.20
N ILE A 229 -1.36 35.01 -15.09
CA ILE A 229 -1.96 33.70 -15.08
C ILE A 229 -3.45 33.79 -15.38
N THR A 230 -3.86 33.11 -16.44
CA THR A 230 -5.26 33.05 -16.90
C THR A 230 -5.72 31.61 -17.12
N VAL A 231 -7.02 31.38 -16.99
CA VAL A 231 -7.64 30.08 -17.29
C VAL A 231 -7.26 29.60 -18.70
N GLU A 232 -7.36 30.51 -19.69
CA GLU A 232 -7.08 30.19 -21.08
C GLU A 232 -5.57 29.91 -21.31
N GLY A 233 -4.68 30.61 -20.63
CA GLY A 233 -3.23 30.35 -20.67
C GLY A 233 -2.90 28.94 -20.17
N VAL A 234 -3.49 28.53 -19.03
CA VAL A 234 -3.26 27.18 -18.47
C VAL A 234 -3.91 26.09 -19.34
N ARG A 235 -5.10 26.32 -19.88
CA ARG A 235 -5.75 25.39 -20.84
C ARG A 235 -4.87 25.20 -22.07
N ARG A 236 -4.36 26.28 -22.66
CA ARG A 236 -3.47 26.25 -23.83
C ARG A 236 -2.19 25.48 -23.52
N ALA A 237 -1.58 25.71 -22.36
CA ALA A 237 -0.39 24.97 -21.92
C ALA A 237 -0.63 23.46 -21.83
N LEU A 238 -1.78 23.04 -21.26
CA LEU A 238 -2.18 21.62 -21.18
C LEU A 238 -2.56 21.02 -22.54
N ILE A 239 -3.21 21.77 -23.45
CA ILE A 239 -3.51 21.32 -24.81
C ILE A 239 -2.20 21.10 -25.57
N GLY A 240 -1.21 21.98 -25.40
CA GLY A 240 0.11 21.82 -25.98
C GLY A 240 0.85 20.59 -25.43
N LEU A 241 0.79 20.34 -24.12
CA LEU A 241 1.32 19.12 -23.51
C LEU A 241 0.65 17.86 -24.06
N HIS A 242 -0.69 17.87 -24.24
CA HIS A 242 -1.43 16.77 -24.82
C HIS A 242 -1.00 16.52 -26.29
N ALA A 243 -0.79 17.57 -27.07
CA ALA A 243 -0.32 17.43 -28.45
C ALA A 243 1.09 16.82 -28.54
N ALA A 244 1.97 17.15 -27.59
CA ALA A 244 3.33 16.63 -27.51
C ALA A 244 3.39 15.20 -26.96
N ASP A 245 2.64 14.91 -25.90
CA ASP A 245 2.55 13.58 -25.25
C ASP A 245 1.10 13.28 -24.81
N PRO A 246 0.26 12.73 -25.69
CA PRO A 246 -1.13 12.41 -25.38
C PRO A 246 -1.28 11.29 -24.33
N LYS A 247 -0.17 10.61 -23.97
CA LYS A 247 -0.13 9.59 -22.92
C LYS A 247 0.37 10.10 -21.58
N HIS A 248 0.73 11.37 -21.48
CA HIS A 248 1.15 11.95 -20.22
C HIS A 248 0.00 11.94 -19.21
N ARG A 249 0.28 11.58 -17.95
CA ARG A 249 -0.74 11.40 -16.90
C ARG A 249 -1.53 12.68 -16.63
N ALA A 250 -0.92 13.86 -16.70
CA ALA A 250 -1.60 15.13 -16.46
C ALA A 250 -2.72 15.43 -17.47
N VAL A 251 -2.62 14.86 -18.67
CA VAL A 251 -3.56 15.05 -19.77
C VAL A 251 -4.42 13.80 -20.06
N SER A 252 -4.35 12.81 -19.21
CA SER A 252 -5.17 11.59 -19.28
C SER A 252 -6.39 11.72 -18.37
N ARG A 253 -7.44 10.96 -18.65
CA ARG A 253 -8.59 10.80 -17.75
C ARG A 253 -8.31 9.65 -16.77
N LEU A 254 -8.75 9.80 -15.53
CA LEU A 254 -8.53 8.84 -14.46
C LEU A 254 -9.73 7.89 -14.34
N ASP A 255 -9.58 6.64 -14.80
CA ASP A 255 -10.53 5.57 -14.47
C ASP A 255 -10.15 4.96 -13.11
N ARG A 256 -10.83 5.42 -12.05
CA ARG A 256 -10.59 4.96 -10.68
C ARG A 256 -11.06 3.52 -10.45
N VAL A 257 -12.09 3.07 -11.15
CA VAL A 257 -12.68 1.73 -11.01
C VAL A 257 -11.82 0.69 -11.72
N GLY A 258 -11.44 0.97 -12.97
CA GLY A 258 -10.56 0.09 -13.75
C GLY A 258 -9.08 0.22 -13.39
N ALA A 259 -8.70 1.21 -12.58
CA ALA A 259 -7.34 1.59 -12.25
C ALA A 259 -6.48 1.76 -13.53
N ARG A 260 -6.92 2.67 -14.41
CA ARG A 260 -6.32 2.93 -15.72
C ARG A 260 -6.19 4.43 -15.98
N TRP A 261 -5.23 4.77 -16.81
CA TRP A 261 -5.11 6.07 -17.46
C TRP A 261 -5.75 5.97 -18.84
N GLU A 262 -6.81 6.74 -19.09
CA GLU A 262 -7.48 6.79 -20.38
C GLU A 262 -6.92 7.97 -21.18
N HIS A 263 -6.42 7.68 -22.36
CA HIS A 263 -5.82 8.67 -23.25
C HIS A 263 -6.87 9.17 -24.22
N LEU A 264 -7.18 10.44 -24.12
CA LEU A 264 -8.22 11.10 -24.88
C LEU A 264 -7.72 11.51 -26.26
N SER A 265 -8.60 11.57 -27.25
CA SER A 265 -8.32 12.24 -28.52
C SER A 265 -8.20 13.76 -28.29
N ALA A 266 -7.64 14.50 -29.25
CA ALA A 266 -7.48 15.94 -29.13
C ALA A 266 -8.82 16.68 -28.90
N ALA A 267 -9.90 16.25 -29.57
CA ALA A 267 -11.23 16.83 -29.41
C ALA A 267 -11.82 16.52 -28.03
N GLU A 268 -11.72 15.28 -27.57
CA GLU A 268 -12.16 14.89 -26.22
C GLU A 268 -11.36 15.60 -25.14
N PHE A 269 -10.05 15.76 -25.32
CA PHE A 269 -9.19 16.45 -24.37
C PHE A 269 -9.54 17.95 -24.30
N ALA A 270 -9.81 18.61 -25.41
CA ALA A 270 -10.26 20.01 -25.40
C ALA A 270 -11.54 20.22 -24.56
N ALA A 271 -12.51 19.29 -24.68
CA ALA A 271 -13.71 19.32 -23.85
C ALA A 271 -13.43 18.94 -22.38
N PHE A 272 -12.48 18.04 -22.13
CA PHE A 272 -12.07 17.62 -20.81
C PHE A 272 -11.35 18.75 -20.06
N VAL A 273 -10.37 19.40 -20.69
CA VAL A 273 -9.57 20.47 -20.07
C VAL A 273 -10.40 21.69 -19.75
N SER A 274 -11.45 21.98 -20.54
CA SER A 274 -12.38 23.11 -20.26
C SER A 274 -13.10 22.95 -18.92
N LYS A 275 -13.31 21.70 -18.46
CA LYS A 275 -13.89 21.36 -17.16
C LYS A 275 -12.83 21.15 -16.09
N ALA A 276 -11.65 20.65 -16.46
CA ALA A 276 -10.55 20.41 -15.52
C ALA A 276 -9.89 21.71 -15.02
N VAL A 277 -9.89 22.76 -15.85
CA VAL A 277 -9.33 24.08 -15.53
C VAL A 277 -10.44 25.11 -15.62
N THR A 278 -10.80 25.75 -14.52
CA THR A 278 -11.85 26.75 -14.48
C THR A 278 -11.43 27.95 -13.68
N ASP A 279 -12.16 29.03 -13.87
CA ASP A 279 -12.14 30.20 -13.01
C ASP A 279 -12.67 29.85 -11.61
N SER A 280 -12.21 30.55 -10.58
CA SER A 280 -12.72 30.41 -9.21
C SER A 280 -14.21 30.84 -9.12
N GLY A 281 -14.72 31.58 -10.09
CA GLY A 281 -16.07 32.11 -10.13
C GLY A 281 -16.30 33.32 -9.20
N ASP A 282 -15.35 33.56 -8.32
CA ASP A 282 -15.33 34.71 -7.40
C ASP A 282 -13.88 35.18 -7.25
N TRP A 283 -13.58 36.34 -7.80
CA TRP A 283 -12.26 36.96 -7.79
C TRP A 283 -11.89 37.57 -6.43
N SER A 284 -12.82 37.61 -5.48
CA SER A 284 -12.55 38.01 -4.09
C SER A 284 -12.01 36.84 -3.24
N LEU A 285 -12.09 35.59 -3.75
CA LEU A 285 -11.58 34.44 -3.03
C LEU A 285 -10.04 34.50 -2.94
N ASP A 286 -9.56 34.49 -1.72
CA ASP A 286 -8.17 34.27 -1.40
C ASP A 286 -7.78 32.78 -1.58
N HIS A 287 -6.52 32.47 -1.27
CA HIS A 287 -6.00 31.11 -1.36
C HIS A 287 -6.76 30.10 -0.47
N ASP A 288 -7.28 30.54 0.70
CA ASP A 288 -8.05 29.69 1.61
C ASP A 288 -9.44 29.39 1.02
N GLY A 289 -10.11 30.41 0.47
CA GLY A 289 -11.39 30.26 -0.20
C GLY A 289 -11.33 29.31 -1.40
N MET A 290 -10.29 29.45 -2.24
CA MET A 290 -10.04 28.55 -3.38
C MET A 290 -9.75 27.12 -2.92
N THR A 291 -8.97 26.96 -1.86
CA THR A 291 -8.67 25.66 -1.26
C THR A 291 -9.93 24.97 -0.74
N ARG A 292 -10.78 25.68 0.03
CA ARG A 292 -12.07 25.17 0.50
C ARG A 292 -12.99 24.77 -0.64
N LYS A 293 -13.04 25.56 -1.72
CA LYS A 293 -13.85 25.23 -2.90
C LYS A 293 -13.43 23.92 -3.55
N LEU A 294 -12.11 23.70 -3.74
CA LEU A 294 -11.59 22.43 -4.25
C LEU A 294 -11.81 21.25 -3.28
N GLN A 295 -11.75 21.48 -1.97
CA GLN A 295 -12.04 20.46 -0.97
C GLN A 295 -13.49 19.95 -1.07
N ALA A 296 -14.43 20.86 -1.27
CA ALA A 296 -15.86 20.56 -1.38
C ALA A 296 -16.20 19.81 -2.68
N GLU A 297 -15.38 19.93 -3.74
CA GLU A 297 -15.60 19.18 -4.98
C GLU A 297 -15.45 17.66 -4.72
N PRO A 298 -16.39 16.83 -5.22
CA PRO A 298 -16.26 15.39 -5.12
C PRO A 298 -15.03 14.88 -5.89
N ARG A 299 -14.59 13.69 -5.56
CA ARG A 299 -13.51 13.02 -6.31
C ARG A 299 -13.98 12.72 -7.73
N GLY A 300 -13.26 13.26 -8.70
CA GLY A 300 -13.62 13.17 -10.12
C GLY A 300 -12.68 12.28 -10.92
N VAL A 301 -12.84 12.38 -12.22
CA VAL A 301 -12.02 11.70 -13.24
C VAL A 301 -10.76 12.48 -13.59
N TYR A 302 -10.56 13.64 -12.98
CA TYR A 302 -9.39 14.47 -13.25
C TYR A 302 -8.21 14.00 -12.41
N PRO A 303 -7.04 13.71 -13.01
CA PRO A 303 -5.80 13.53 -12.26
C PRO A 303 -5.40 14.82 -11.54
N ILE A 304 -5.73 15.96 -12.18
CA ILE A 304 -5.46 17.30 -11.69
C ILE A 304 -6.67 18.18 -12.04
N ARG A 305 -7.27 18.77 -11.03
CA ARG A 305 -8.34 19.76 -11.14
C ARG A 305 -7.78 21.12 -10.74
N ILE A 306 -7.93 22.13 -11.56
CA ILE A 306 -7.29 23.46 -11.38
C ILE A 306 -8.35 24.55 -11.29
N LEU A 307 -8.23 25.39 -10.27
CA LEU A 307 -8.92 26.67 -10.14
C LEU A 307 -7.91 27.81 -10.27
N ILE A 308 -8.31 28.86 -10.97
CA ILE A 308 -7.52 30.08 -11.15
C ILE A 308 -8.36 31.27 -10.72
N GLY A 309 -7.80 32.17 -9.93
CA GLY A 309 -8.47 33.40 -9.49
C GLY A 309 -7.54 34.27 -8.67
N ALA A 310 -7.71 35.59 -8.75
CA ALA A 310 -6.94 36.61 -7.99
C ALA A 310 -5.40 36.40 -8.04
N GLY A 311 -4.87 35.86 -9.16
CA GLY A 311 -3.46 35.55 -9.31
C GLY A 311 -3.01 34.22 -8.66
N TYR A 312 -3.93 33.46 -8.04
CA TYR A 312 -3.63 32.15 -7.46
C TYR A 312 -3.94 31.02 -8.43
N VAL A 313 -3.14 29.96 -8.34
CA VAL A 313 -3.38 28.67 -8.96
C VAL A 313 -3.57 27.63 -7.85
N ALA A 314 -4.78 27.10 -7.74
CA ALA A 314 -5.09 26.02 -6.80
C ALA A 314 -5.35 24.73 -7.58
N MET A 315 -4.67 23.64 -7.20
CA MET A 315 -4.75 22.34 -7.86
C MET A 315 -5.15 21.26 -6.86
N LYS A 316 -6.21 20.51 -7.16
CA LYS A 316 -6.53 19.25 -6.47
C LYS A 316 -5.93 18.11 -7.28
N VAL A 317 -5.02 17.37 -6.68
CA VAL A 317 -4.17 16.39 -7.35
C VAL A 317 -4.43 15.00 -6.79
N SER A 318 -4.62 14.01 -7.66
CA SER A 318 -4.63 12.61 -7.25
C SER A 318 -3.20 12.16 -6.91
N HIS A 319 -3.02 11.54 -5.74
CA HIS A 319 -1.73 10.97 -5.37
C HIS A 319 -1.25 9.85 -6.32
N ALA A 320 -2.13 9.27 -7.14
CA ALA A 320 -1.73 8.36 -8.22
C ALA A 320 -0.90 9.06 -9.32
N TYR A 321 -1.06 10.39 -9.48
CA TYR A 321 -0.20 11.19 -10.36
C TYR A 321 1.22 11.27 -9.82
N GLY A 322 1.39 11.66 -8.56
CA GLY A 322 2.69 11.79 -7.91
C GLY A 322 2.62 12.45 -6.54
N ASP A 323 3.78 12.57 -5.92
CA ASP A 323 4.03 13.38 -4.71
C ASP A 323 4.44 14.82 -5.07
N ALA A 324 4.96 15.56 -4.10
CA ALA A 324 5.31 16.97 -4.26
C ALA A 324 6.31 17.23 -5.41
N GLY A 325 7.28 16.34 -5.64
CA GLY A 325 8.30 16.53 -6.68
C GLY A 325 7.70 16.65 -8.10
N PRO A 326 7.06 15.59 -8.64
CA PRO A 326 6.40 15.64 -9.94
C PRO A 326 5.34 16.73 -10.05
N VAL A 327 4.61 17.02 -8.96
CA VAL A 327 3.55 18.04 -8.97
C VAL A 327 4.14 19.45 -9.01
N ASN A 328 5.22 19.73 -8.28
CA ASN A 328 5.90 21.02 -8.37
C ASN A 328 6.51 21.24 -9.77
N THR A 329 7.07 20.18 -10.40
CA THR A 329 7.55 20.24 -11.79
C THR A 329 6.41 20.59 -12.77
N LEU A 330 5.26 19.93 -12.61
CA LEU A 330 4.07 20.24 -13.43
C LEU A 330 3.58 21.67 -13.18
N LEU A 331 3.45 22.06 -11.92
CA LEU A 331 2.98 23.39 -11.54
C LEU A 331 3.88 24.49 -12.11
N HIS A 332 5.19 24.37 -11.93
CA HIS A 332 6.17 25.29 -12.46
C HIS A 332 6.01 25.45 -13.98
N GLU A 333 6.01 24.32 -14.71
CA GLU A 333 5.92 24.36 -16.17
C GLU A 333 4.57 24.90 -16.67
N LEU A 334 3.46 24.56 -16.01
CA LEU A 334 2.13 25.08 -16.39
C LEU A 334 2.06 26.60 -16.20
N VAL A 335 2.59 27.10 -15.07
CA VAL A 335 2.61 28.55 -14.80
C VAL A 335 3.53 29.28 -15.78
N ALA A 336 4.75 28.78 -15.96
CA ALA A 336 5.72 29.37 -16.89
C ALA A 336 5.21 29.36 -18.35
N ALA A 337 4.61 28.25 -18.79
CA ALA A 337 4.03 28.14 -20.13
C ALA A 337 2.81 29.04 -20.32
N ALA A 338 1.94 29.12 -19.32
CA ALA A 338 0.74 29.96 -19.36
C ALA A 338 1.11 31.45 -19.44
N SER A 339 2.09 31.91 -18.64
CA SER A 339 2.59 33.29 -18.64
C SER A 339 3.28 33.64 -19.95
N ALA A 340 4.04 32.72 -20.54
CA ALA A 340 4.72 32.92 -21.81
C ALA A 340 3.84 32.68 -23.05
N GLY A 341 2.59 32.27 -22.89
CA GLY A 341 1.68 31.97 -24.00
C GLY A 341 2.08 30.77 -24.84
N ARG A 342 2.91 29.84 -24.33
CA ARG A 342 3.43 28.66 -25.04
C ARG A 342 2.80 27.35 -24.54
N ALA A 343 3.10 26.26 -25.25
CA ALA A 343 2.81 24.90 -24.79
C ALA A 343 3.67 24.53 -23.57
N ALA A 344 3.12 23.75 -22.64
CA ALA A 344 3.90 23.15 -21.58
C ALA A 344 4.77 21.99 -22.12
N VAL A 345 6.01 21.90 -21.65
CA VAL A 345 6.97 20.85 -22.06
C VAL A 345 7.45 20.13 -20.81
N ILE A 346 6.97 18.93 -20.61
CA ILE A 346 7.34 18.08 -19.47
C ILE A 346 7.97 16.78 -20.00
N ALA A 347 9.09 16.39 -19.42
CA ALA A 347 9.73 15.14 -19.77
C ALA A 347 8.78 13.93 -19.53
N PRO A 348 8.78 12.92 -20.39
CA PRO A 348 7.96 11.73 -20.21
C PRO A 348 8.16 11.10 -18.84
N MET A 349 7.06 10.78 -18.16
CA MET A 349 7.10 10.24 -16.82
C MET A 349 7.70 8.82 -16.79
N GLN A 350 8.70 8.62 -15.95
CA GLN A 350 9.40 7.34 -15.81
C GLN A 350 8.57 6.36 -14.96
N ARG A 351 8.33 5.16 -15.53
CA ARG A 351 7.58 4.06 -14.91
C ARG A 351 8.47 2.86 -14.69
N ASN A 352 9.33 2.90 -13.69
CA ASN A 352 10.18 1.76 -13.38
C ASN A 352 9.47 0.79 -12.42
N ARG A 353 8.77 -0.23 -12.97
CA ARG A 353 8.02 -1.23 -12.19
C ARG A 353 8.90 -2.09 -11.28
N LEU A 354 10.18 -2.20 -11.58
CA LEU A 354 11.13 -3.03 -10.83
C LEU A 354 11.95 -2.21 -9.82
N ALA A 355 11.77 -0.89 -9.77
CA ALA A 355 12.58 -0.05 -8.89
C ALA A 355 12.38 -0.39 -7.40
N LEU A 356 11.14 -0.51 -6.93
CA LEU A 356 10.84 -0.87 -5.56
C LEU A 356 11.31 -2.30 -5.20
N PRO A 357 10.99 -3.36 -5.97
CA PRO A 357 11.54 -4.69 -5.71
C PRO A 357 13.07 -4.74 -5.68
N LYS A 358 13.75 -4.05 -6.62
CA LYS A 358 15.22 -3.99 -6.65
C LYS A 358 15.79 -3.26 -5.43
N ALA A 359 15.23 -2.10 -5.07
CA ALA A 359 15.66 -1.35 -3.88
C ALA A 359 15.46 -2.17 -2.59
N TRP A 360 14.32 -2.84 -2.46
CA TRP A 360 14.04 -3.72 -1.34
C TRP A 360 15.03 -4.89 -1.27
N TRP A 361 15.29 -5.56 -2.40
CA TRP A 361 16.25 -6.67 -2.47
C TRP A 361 17.67 -6.22 -2.10
N LYS A 362 18.11 -5.06 -2.59
CA LYS A 362 19.41 -4.45 -2.26
C LYS A 362 19.54 -4.16 -0.76
N GLN A 363 18.46 -3.73 -0.12
CA GLN A 363 18.45 -3.40 1.31
C GLN A 363 18.36 -4.63 2.21
N PHE A 364 17.62 -5.66 1.82
CA PHE A 364 17.26 -6.80 2.66
C PHE A 364 17.72 -8.15 2.10
N GLY A 365 17.74 -8.37 0.77
CA GLY A 365 17.86 -9.66 0.13
C GLY A 365 19.07 -10.49 0.58
N THR A 366 20.24 -9.85 0.76
CA THR A 366 21.49 -10.51 1.22
C THR A 366 21.85 -10.17 2.67
N LYS A 367 20.94 -9.51 3.42
CA LYS A 367 21.23 -8.98 4.77
C LYS A 367 20.17 -9.43 5.78
N PRO A 368 20.12 -10.75 6.14
CA PRO A 368 19.07 -11.28 7.00
C PRO A 368 19.00 -10.61 8.37
N GLY A 369 20.12 -10.13 8.92
CA GLY A 369 20.15 -9.38 10.17
C GLY A 369 19.32 -8.08 10.17
N ARG A 370 18.98 -7.53 8.98
CA ARG A 370 18.11 -6.34 8.84
C ARG A 370 16.63 -6.67 8.80
N TRP A 371 16.25 -7.92 8.56
CA TRP A 371 14.84 -8.30 8.36
C TRP A 371 13.99 -8.01 9.58
N ARG A 372 14.50 -8.30 10.79
CA ARG A 372 13.76 -8.01 12.03
C ARG A 372 13.40 -6.53 12.15
N ALA A 373 14.35 -5.63 11.91
CA ALA A 373 14.10 -4.17 11.94
C ALA A 373 13.17 -3.73 10.81
N GLY A 374 13.35 -4.26 9.60
CA GLY A 374 12.53 -3.93 8.43
C GLY A 374 11.07 -4.41 8.53
N LEU A 375 10.79 -5.46 9.31
CA LEU A 375 9.46 -6.05 9.49
C LEU A 375 8.77 -5.64 10.80
N SER A 376 9.43 -4.87 11.65
CA SER A 376 8.84 -4.33 12.88
C SER A 376 8.09 -3.03 12.55
N PHE A 377 6.78 -2.96 12.81
CA PHE A 377 5.95 -1.78 12.52
C PHE A 377 5.39 -1.21 13.83
N PRO A 378 6.05 -0.19 14.42
CA PRO A 378 5.52 0.53 15.56
C PRO A 378 4.15 1.13 15.22
N ARG A 379 3.25 1.10 16.20
CA ARG A 379 1.90 1.67 16.08
C ARG A 379 1.67 2.67 17.21
N PRO A 380 0.82 3.67 16.98
CA PRO A 380 0.36 4.50 18.08
C PRO A 380 -0.17 3.62 19.21
N PRO A 381 0.11 3.93 20.47
CA PRO A 381 -0.46 3.20 21.60
C PRO A 381 -1.99 3.28 21.56
N ALA A 382 -2.64 2.18 21.94
CA ALA A 382 -4.08 2.18 22.14
C ALA A 382 -4.43 3.15 23.28
N ARG A 383 -5.51 3.89 23.09
CA ARG A 383 -6.00 4.83 24.09
C ARG A 383 -7.35 4.32 24.60
N GLU A 384 -7.47 4.16 25.91
CA GLU A 384 -8.76 3.89 26.55
C GLU A 384 -9.52 5.21 26.65
N GLU A 385 -10.59 5.33 25.91
CA GLU A 385 -11.38 6.54 25.80
C GLU A 385 -12.73 6.31 26.48
N THR A 386 -12.96 7.08 27.55
CA THR A 386 -14.18 6.94 28.35
C THR A 386 -15.30 7.87 27.89
N HIS A 387 -14.97 8.94 27.19
CA HIS A 387 -15.93 9.95 26.74
C HIS A 387 -15.76 10.25 25.26
N MET A 388 -16.86 10.18 24.52
CA MET A 388 -16.93 10.45 23.08
C MET A 388 -17.97 11.52 22.81
N ARG A 389 -17.74 12.39 21.80
CA ARG A 389 -18.74 13.34 21.29
C ARG A 389 -18.98 13.14 19.82
N ARG A 390 -20.16 13.48 19.33
CA ARG A 390 -20.44 13.53 17.88
C ARG A 390 -19.48 14.48 17.17
N TRP A 391 -19.05 14.08 15.99
CA TRP A 391 -18.07 14.81 15.23
C TRP A 391 -18.38 14.73 13.71
N TYR A 392 -17.92 15.71 12.96
CA TYR A 392 -18.00 15.77 11.51
C TYR A 392 -16.69 16.34 10.93
N PRO A 393 -16.26 15.91 9.74
CA PRO A 393 -15.03 16.38 9.14
C PRO A 393 -15.19 17.84 8.63
N GLU A 394 -14.29 18.71 9.09
CA GLU A 394 -14.20 20.10 8.64
C GLU A 394 -12.72 20.45 8.41
N LEU A 395 -12.17 19.98 7.27
CA LEU A 395 -10.76 20.14 6.96
C LEU A 395 -10.43 21.63 6.77
N THR A 396 -9.43 22.10 7.48
CA THR A 396 -8.92 23.46 7.39
C THR A 396 -7.40 23.49 7.42
N VAL A 397 -6.83 24.62 7.08
CA VAL A 397 -5.37 24.86 7.13
C VAL A 397 -5.09 26.21 7.74
N ARG A 398 -3.98 26.31 8.49
CA ARG A 398 -3.41 27.57 8.94
C ARG A 398 -1.98 27.62 8.52
N THR A 399 -1.51 28.84 8.19
CA THR A 399 -0.17 29.06 7.66
C THR A 399 0.55 30.14 8.44
N ALA A 400 1.85 29.98 8.59
CA ALA A 400 2.74 31.05 9.01
C ALA A 400 4.02 31.04 8.15
N ARG A 401 4.65 32.18 8.03
CA ARG A 401 5.84 32.37 7.20
C ARG A 401 6.83 33.28 7.88
N SER A 402 8.12 32.98 7.73
CA SER A 402 9.17 33.83 8.31
C SER A 402 10.46 33.70 7.53
N ALA A 403 11.05 34.85 7.17
CA ALA A 403 12.36 34.92 6.58
C ALA A 403 13.49 34.83 7.63
N GLN A 404 13.19 35.06 8.91
CA GLN A 404 14.20 35.12 9.98
C GLN A 404 14.37 33.77 10.70
N THR A 405 13.31 32.98 10.83
CA THR A 405 13.26 31.77 11.66
C THR A 405 14.32 30.74 11.27
N LEU A 406 14.60 30.57 9.98
CA LEU A 406 15.68 29.65 9.54
C LEU A 406 17.04 30.08 10.05
N GLY A 407 17.31 31.40 10.09
CA GLY A 407 18.54 31.96 10.67
C GLY A 407 18.63 31.68 12.18
N LEU A 408 17.54 31.93 12.91
CA LEU A 408 17.45 31.64 14.35
C LEU A 408 17.67 30.15 14.65
N MET A 409 17.04 29.28 13.90
CA MET A 409 17.20 27.82 14.04
C MET A 409 18.64 27.37 13.74
N ARG A 410 19.27 27.91 12.72
CA ARG A 410 20.66 27.58 12.38
C ARG A 410 21.63 28.07 13.47
N THR A 411 21.46 29.29 13.97
CA THR A 411 22.26 29.84 15.09
C THR A 411 22.11 28.98 16.34
N TRP A 412 20.87 28.64 16.73
CA TRP A 412 20.62 27.76 17.86
C TRP A 412 21.28 26.39 17.66
N ARG A 413 21.09 25.79 16.48
CA ARG A 413 21.67 24.47 16.13
C ARG A 413 23.17 24.47 16.29
N ASP A 414 23.86 25.48 15.71
CA ASP A 414 25.30 25.50 15.67
C ASP A 414 25.90 25.70 17.08
N ALA A 415 25.15 26.34 17.99
CA ALA A 415 25.56 26.54 19.38
C ALA A 415 25.24 25.32 20.29
N HIS A 416 24.09 24.61 20.09
CA HIS A 416 23.57 23.65 21.06
C HIS A 416 23.48 22.22 20.54
N ALA A 417 23.27 22.03 19.23
CA ALA A 417 23.01 20.71 18.65
C ALA A 417 23.62 20.58 17.24
N PRO A 418 24.95 20.65 17.09
CA PRO A 418 25.59 20.57 15.78
C PRO A 418 25.22 19.32 15.01
N GLY A 419 24.82 19.48 13.75
CA GLY A 419 24.42 18.38 12.86
C GLY A 419 22.95 18.00 12.91
N VAL A 420 22.15 18.54 13.81
CA VAL A 420 20.68 18.39 13.79
C VAL A 420 20.09 19.12 12.58
N THR A 421 19.07 18.55 11.97
CA THR A 421 18.38 19.18 10.83
C THR A 421 17.43 20.29 11.31
N THR A 422 17.29 21.35 10.50
CA THR A 422 16.31 22.41 10.78
C THR A 422 14.88 21.86 10.85
N SER A 423 14.55 20.81 10.08
CA SER A 423 13.25 20.14 10.18
C SER A 423 13.01 19.49 11.55
N ALA A 424 14.02 18.87 12.16
CA ALA A 424 13.88 18.31 13.50
C ALA A 424 13.64 19.42 14.55
N ILE A 425 14.31 20.56 14.39
CA ILE A 425 14.09 21.75 15.23
C ILE A 425 12.66 22.27 15.05
N THR A 426 12.19 22.41 13.81
CA THR A 426 10.82 22.86 13.51
C THR A 426 9.77 21.93 14.12
N PHE A 427 9.98 20.62 14.04
CA PHE A 427 9.04 19.63 14.55
C PHE A 427 8.99 19.66 16.09
N ALA A 428 10.14 19.75 16.75
CA ALA A 428 10.22 19.90 18.20
C ALA A 428 9.56 21.20 18.67
N ALA A 429 9.90 22.32 18.04
CA ALA A 429 9.34 23.65 18.36
C ALA A 429 7.80 23.66 18.16
N PHE A 430 7.26 23.03 17.10
CA PHE A 430 5.83 22.97 16.90
C PHE A 430 5.13 22.11 17.96
N THR A 431 5.74 20.98 18.36
CA THR A 431 5.21 20.15 19.44
C THR A 431 5.18 20.92 20.76
N ALA A 432 6.25 21.64 21.07
CA ALA A 432 6.33 22.49 22.26
C ALA A 432 5.33 23.66 22.21
N ALA A 433 5.18 24.32 21.06
CA ALA A 433 4.21 25.40 20.87
C ALA A 433 2.77 24.92 21.09
N LEU A 434 2.40 23.73 20.60
CA LEU A 434 1.10 23.15 20.87
C LEU A 434 0.88 22.90 22.36
N HIS A 435 1.91 22.44 23.06
CA HIS A 435 1.85 22.24 24.50
C HIS A 435 1.67 23.56 25.25
N GLU A 436 2.43 24.60 24.89
CA GLU A 436 2.37 25.93 25.50
C GLU A 436 1.00 26.59 25.38
N ILE A 437 0.31 26.42 24.25
CA ILE A 437 -1.05 26.94 24.05
C ILE A 437 -2.14 26.07 24.67
N GLY A 438 -1.79 25.02 25.42
CA GLY A 438 -2.72 24.14 26.11
C GLY A 438 -3.30 22.98 25.29
N LEU A 439 -2.90 22.83 24.02
CA LEU A 439 -3.18 21.65 23.23
C LEU A 439 -2.10 20.61 23.54
N ARG A 440 -2.50 19.53 24.25
CA ARG A 440 -1.57 18.47 24.64
C ARG A 440 -1.44 17.43 23.51
N PRO A 441 -0.40 17.53 22.63
CA PRO A 441 -0.21 16.56 21.56
C PRO A 441 0.09 15.18 22.13
N ASP A 442 -0.17 14.14 21.31
CA ASP A 442 0.27 12.78 21.62
C ASP A 442 1.80 12.72 21.54
N VAL A 443 2.46 12.73 22.71
CA VAL A 443 3.94 12.71 22.81
C VAL A 443 4.52 11.29 22.70
N ALA A 444 3.69 10.25 22.63
CA ALA A 444 4.17 8.88 22.42
C ALA A 444 4.84 8.68 21.05
N GLY A 445 4.59 9.57 20.12
CA GLY A 445 5.23 9.58 18.81
C GLY A 445 4.42 10.33 17.75
N ALA A 446 4.94 10.32 16.54
CA ALA A 446 4.33 10.95 15.39
C ALA A 446 4.59 10.16 14.09
N THR A 447 3.84 10.48 13.04
CA THR A 447 4.14 10.00 11.69
C THR A 447 5.11 10.96 11.01
N PHE A 448 6.22 10.43 10.48
CA PHE A 448 7.21 11.24 9.76
C PHE A 448 7.25 10.82 8.29
N LEU A 449 6.84 11.70 7.39
CA LEU A 449 6.89 11.41 5.97
C LEU A 449 8.33 11.40 5.47
N ALA A 450 8.70 10.37 4.73
CA ALA A 450 10.04 10.23 4.20
C ALA A 450 10.01 9.75 2.74
N ASP A 451 10.94 10.29 1.94
CA ASP A 451 11.11 9.94 0.52
C ASP A 451 11.92 8.64 0.40
N GLY A 452 11.31 7.63 -0.20
CA GLY A 452 11.93 6.33 -0.48
C GLY A 452 12.93 6.35 -1.63
N ARG A 453 12.99 7.44 -2.44
CA ARG A 453 13.95 7.54 -3.57
C ARG A 453 15.39 7.48 -3.12
N ARG A 454 15.68 7.83 -1.86
CA ARG A 454 17.02 7.72 -1.25
C ARG A 454 17.62 6.31 -1.28
N TYR A 455 16.78 5.27 -1.44
CA TYR A 455 17.21 3.87 -1.52
C TYR A 455 17.42 3.39 -2.96
N LEU A 456 17.05 4.21 -3.94
CA LEU A 456 17.22 3.90 -5.34
C LEU A 456 18.68 4.14 -5.79
N ASP A 457 19.06 3.52 -6.89
CA ASP A 457 20.31 3.84 -7.55
C ASP A 457 20.22 5.23 -8.20
N LYS A 458 21.34 5.95 -8.25
CA LYS A 458 21.40 7.36 -8.71
C LYS A 458 20.79 7.59 -10.09
N ASN A 459 20.79 6.57 -10.95
CA ASN A 459 20.28 6.65 -12.32
C ASN A 459 18.79 6.24 -12.43
N VAL A 460 18.15 5.89 -11.33
CA VAL A 460 16.75 5.46 -11.32
C VAL A 460 15.87 6.63 -10.97
N ARG A 461 15.05 7.06 -11.93
CA ARG A 461 14.03 8.09 -11.73
C ARG A 461 12.65 7.44 -11.58
N ILE A 462 11.88 7.91 -10.62
CA ILE A 462 10.46 7.55 -10.41
C ILE A 462 9.67 8.84 -10.28
N ASP A 463 8.73 9.04 -11.21
CA ASP A 463 7.82 10.20 -11.24
C ASP A 463 6.42 9.86 -10.71
N SER A 464 6.31 8.90 -9.81
CA SER A 464 5.10 8.59 -9.03
C SER A 464 5.34 8.86 -7.56
N ASN A 465 4.28 8.80 -6.73
CA ASN A 465 4.44 9.01 -5.29
C ASN A 465 5.33 7.92 -4.68
N PHE A 466 6.49 8.27 -4.17
CA PHE A 466 7.47 7.35 -3.57
C PHE A 466 7.80 7.73 -2.12
N CYS A 467 6.82 8.32 -1.42
CA CYS A 467 6.91 8.68 -0.02
C CYS A 467 6.10 7.72 0.86
N MET A 468 6.53 7.54 2.10
CA MET A 468 5.82 6.77 3.11
C MET A 468 6.04 7.40 4.49
N GLY A 469 5.03 7.29 5.37
CA GLY A 469 5.09 7.83 6.72
C GLY A 469 5.11 6.71 7.77
N PRO A 470 6.27 6.25 8.25
CA PRO A 470 6.34 5.40 9.43
C PRO A 470 5.91 6.19 10.68
N TYR A 471 5.23 5.52 11.60
CA TYR A 471 5.06 6.03 12.95
C TYR A 471 6.35 5.80 13.74
N LEU A 472 6.87 6.86 14.35
CA LEU A 472 8.11 6.83 15.13
C LEU A 472 7.84 7.38 16.53
N SER A 473 8.53 6.85 17.51
CA SER A 473 8.44 7.23 18.92
C SER A 473 9.79 7.75 19.40
N PRO A 474 10.15 9.02 19.12
CA PRO A 474 11.32 9.64 19.76
C PRO A 474 11.15 9.60 21.28
N PRO A 475 12.23 9.39 22.05
CA PRO A 475 12.19 9.46 23.51
C PRO A 475 11.62 10.78 24.03
N ASP A 476 11.89 11.88 23.32
CA ASP A 476 11.30 13.19 23.60
C ASP A 476 10.92 13.87 22.27
N MET A 477 9.63 14.21 22.14
CA MET A 477 9.06 14.88 20.97
C MET A 477 9.30 16.38 20.94
N MET A 478 9.85 16.97 22.00
CA MET A 478 10.21 18.38 22.11
C MET A 478 11.73 18.59 22.05
N ASP A 479 12.53 17.50 22.03
CA ASP A 479 13.98 17.54 21.82
C ASP A 479 14.34 17.32 20.34
N PRO A 480 14.92 18.31 19.65
CA PRO A 480 15.35 18.17 18.26
C PRO A 480 16.37 17.05 18.03
N MET A 481 17.26 16.79 19.01
CA MET A 481 18.27 15.75 18.89
C MET A 481 17.63 14.36 18.92
N SER A 482 16.68 14.15 19.83
CA SER A 482 15.87 12.93 19.94
C SER A 482 15.13 12.64 18.65
N ILE A 483 14.43 13.63 18.08
CA ILE A 483 13.73 13.51 16.78
C ILE A 483 14.73 13.20 15.67
N HIS A 484 15.83 13.94 15.55
CA HIS A 484 16.83 13.76 14.52
C HIS A 484 17.43 12.36 14.53
N GLN A 485 17.85 11.88 15.70
CA GLN A 485 18.43 10.54 15.86
C GLN A 485 17.43 9.44 15.52
N THR A 486 16.19 9.58 15.96
CA THR A 486 15.11 8.63 15.65
C THR A 486 14.81 8.55 14.16
N ILE A 487 14.69 9.68 13.47
CA ILE A 487 14.51 9.72 12.01
C ILE A 487 15.73 9.09 11.30
N LYS A 488 16.94 9.43 11.70
CA LYS A 488 18.17 8.89 11.12
C LYS A 488 18.27 7.37 11.29
N ALA A 489 17.95 6.87 12.48
CA ALA A 489 17.92 5.43 12.77
C ALA A 489 16.85 4.72 11.91
N GLU A 490 15.63 5.28 11.83
CA GLU A 490 14.57 4.74 11.00
C GLU A 490 14.98 4.63 9.52
N LEU A 491 15.53 5.71 8.98
CA LEU A 491 15.97 5.73 7.58
C LEU A 491 17.09 4.71 7.30
N ALA A 492 17.91 4.36 8.29
CA ALA A 492 18.92 3.32 8.16
C ALA A 492 18.32 1.90 8.09
N THR A 493 17.13 1.67 8.67
CA THR A 493 16.45 0.35 8.62
C THR A 493 15.98 -0.04 7.23
N GLY A 494 15.58 0.93 6.39
CA GLY A 494 14.92 0.70 5.11
C GLY A 494 13.46 0.23 5.23
N ARG A 495 12.84 0.27 6.41
CA ARG A 495 11.46 -0.15 6.69
C ARG A 495 10.44 0.48 5.73
N ILE A 496 10.67 1.71 5.30
CA ILE A 496 9.86 2.42 4.32
C ILE A 496 9.64 1.59 3.05
N LEU A 497 10.70 0.93 2.54
CA LEU A 497 10.59 0.05 1.37
C LEU A 497 9.69 -1.15 1.66
N THR A 498 9.79 -1.73 2.85
CA THR A 498 8.93 -2.86 3.25
C THR A 498 7.47 -2.42 3.36
N MET A 499 7.21 -1.24 3.93
CA MET A 499 5.85 -0.67 3.98
C MET A 499 5.26 -0.49 2.57
N MET A 500 6.05 0.01 1.61
CA MET A 500 5.64 0.14 0.21
C MET A 500 5.36 -1.22 -0.44
N VAL A 501 6.25 -2.21 -0.25
CA VAL A 501 6.07 -3.57 -0.78
C VAL A 501 4.81 -4.23 -0.20
N LEU A 502 4.58 -4.12 1.11
CA LEU A 502 3.38 -4.66 1.74
C LEU A 502 2.11 -3.96 1.24
N ARG A 503 2.15 -2.64 1.03
CA ARG A 503 1.03 -1.89 0.45
C ARG A 503 0.74 -2.34 -0.98
N GLU A 504 1.76 -2.52 -1.82
CA GLU A 504 1.59 -3.07 -3.17
C GLU A 504 1.11 -4.52 -3.14
N GLY A 505 1.62 -5.33 -2.22
CA GLY A 505 1.17 -6.71 -1.99
C GLY A 505 -0.31 -6.76 -1.63
N LYS A 506 -0.77 -5.89 -0.73
CA LYS A 506 -2.20 -5.76 -0.39
C LYS A 506 -3.03 -5.41 -1.62
N ILE A 507 -2.59 -4.46 -2.45
CA ILE A 507 -3.28 -4.12 -3.71
C ILE A 507 -3.32 -5.30 -4.69
N LEU A 508 -2.27 -6.09 -4.73
CA LEU A 508 -2.22 -7.29 -5.57
C LEU A 508 -3.25 -8.34 -5.10
N LEU A 509 -3.43 -8.49 -3.79
CA LEU A 509 -4.36 -9.44 -3.18
C LEU A 509 -5.81 -8.95 -3.24
N ASP A 510 -6.06 -7.72 -2.79
CA ASP A 510 -7.41 -7.16 -2.62
C ASP A 510 -7.95 -6.48 -3.90
N GLY A 511 -7.09 -6.23 -4.88
CA GLY A 511 -7.40 -5.44 -6.07
C GLY A 511 -7.07 -3.95 -5.88
N ALA A 512 -7.71 -3.09 -6.68
CA ALA A 512 -7.55 -1.63 -6.49
C ALA A 512 -8.07 -1.24 -5.10
N PRO A 513 -7.39 -0.33 -4.38
CA PRO A 513 -7.86 0.11 -3.09
C PRO A 513 -9.24 0.75 -3.25
N GLY A 514 -10.14 0.38 -2.35
CA GLY A 514 -11.46 1.01 -2.24
C GLY A 514 -11.35 2.51 -1.92
N MET A 515 -12.49 3.16 -1.79
CA MET A 515 -12.51 4.50 -1.20
C MET A 515 -11.86 4.44 0.19
N PRO A 516 -11.18 5.50 0.65
CA PRO A 516 -10.74 5.58 2.03
C PRO A 516 -11.92 5.30 2.96
N GLU A 517 -11.65 4.61 4.05
CA GLU A 517 -12.66 4.44 5.08
C GLU A 517 -13.19 5.81 5.51
N PRO A 518 -14.50 5.95 5.69
CA PRO A 518 -15.06 7.19 6.20
C PRO A 518 -14.47 7.46 7.59
N TYR A 519 -14.30 8.72 7.92
CA TYR A 519 -13.90 9.09 9.28
C TYR A 519 -14.94 8.60 10.30
N PRO A 520 -14.51 8.27 11.52
CA PRO A 520 -15.45 7.92 12.59
C PRO A 520 -16.42 9.09 12.84
N ALA A 521 -17.66 8.76 13.20
CA ALA A 521 -18.68 9.77 13.51
C ALA A 521 -18.52 10.39 14.91
N GLU A 522 -17.58 9.88 15.69
CA GLU A 522 -17.33 10.27 17.08
C GLU A 522 -15.86 10.64 17.28
N LEU A 523 -15.64 11.55 18.23
CA LEU A 523 -14.33 12.08 18.60
C LEU A 523 -14.14 11.90 20.12
N PRO A 524 -12.95 11.45 20.56
CA PRO A 524 -12.58 11.42 21.98
C PRO A 524 -12.57 12.81 22.63
N VAL A 525 -12.87 12.87 23.92
CA VAL A 525 -12.84 14.09 24.71
C VAL A 525 -11.94 13.91 25.95
N PRO A 526 -10.93 14.79 26.15
CA PRO A 526 -10.48 15.86 25.25
C PRO A 526 -9.71 15.33 24.04
N PRO A 527 -9.84 15.97 22.85
CA PRO A 527 -9.06 15.57 21.68
C PRO A 527 -7.58 15.89 21.90
N ARG A 528 -6.71 15.01 21.35
CA ARG A 528 -5.25 15.20 21.42
C ARG A 528 -4.68 15.24 20.00
N PRO A 529 -3.91 16.28 19.62
CA PRO A 529 -3.29 16.34 18.32
C PRO A 529 -2.41 15.11 18.06
N ARG A 530 -2.75 14.33 17.02
CA ARG A 530 -1.92 13.24 16.48
C ARG A 530 -1.10 13.78 15.32
N LEU A 531 0.20 13.95 15.58
CA LEU A 531 1.06 14.69 14.69
C LEU A 531 1.51 13.86 13.49
N THR A 532 1.48 14.49 12.32
CA THR A 532 2.16 14.02 11.10
C THR A 532 3.08 15.14 10.62
N PHE A 533 4.34 14.81 10.37
CA PHE A 533 5.35 15.75 9.93
C PHE A 533 5.77 15.49 8.48
N SER A 534 5.68 16.52 7.66
CA SER A 534 6.01 16.51 6.23
C SER A 534 7.00 17.64 5.91
N ASN A 535 8.28 17.32 5.75
CA ASN A 535 9.24 18.29 5.25
C ASN A 535 9.41 18.13 3.75
N GLN A 536 8.97 19.12 2.97
CA GLN A 536 9.07 19.14 1.51
C GLN A 536 10.42 19.69 1.02
N GLY A 537 11.29 20.15 1.92
CA GLY A 537 12.60 20.69 1.57
C GLY A 537 12.53 22.06 0.91
N ARG A 538 13.49 22.32 0.01
CA ARG A 538 13.57 23.58 -0.74
C ARG A 538 12.81 23.48 -2.05
N HIS A 539 12.07 24.54 -2.38
CA HIS A 539 11.29 24.68 -3.60
C HIS A 539 11.94 25.64 -4.59
N ASP A 540 13.23 25.46 -4.84
CA ASP A 540 14.05 26.34 -5.70
C ASP A 540 13.39 26.54 -7.09
N MET A 541 12.79 25.49 -7.66
CA MET A 541 12.12 25.60 -8.96
C MET A 541 10.89 26.52 -8.99
N LEU A 542 10.30 26.85 -7.84
CA LEU A 542 9.17 27.77 -7.77
C LEU A 542 9.60 29.23 -7.56
N GLU A 543 10.89 29.48 -7.34
CA GLU A 543 11.40 30.82 -7.07
C GLU A 543 11.27 31.76 -8.28
N ASP A 544 11.45 31.21 -9.49
CA ASP A 544 11.43 31.94 -10.77
C ASP A 544 10.04 32.16 -11.36
N LEU A 545 8.96 31.77 -10.64
CA LEU A 545 7.61 32.01 -11.09
C LEU A 545 7.29 33.52 -11.09
N PRO A 546 6.32 34.00 -11.91
CA PRO A 546 6.00 35.42 -12.05
C PRO A 546 5.23 35.98 -10.85
N TRP A 547 5.82 35.91 -9.68
CA TRP A 547 5.24 36.38 -8.43
C TRP A 547 4.90 37.86 -8.48
N SER A 548 3.72 38.23 -7.96
CA SER A 548 3.26 39.61 -7.86
C SER A 548 3.56 40.28 -6.51
N VAL A 549 4.18 39.52 -5.60
CA VAL A 549 4.47 39.95 -4.23
C VAL A 549 5.91 39.58 -3.85
N ASP A 550 6.41 40.19 -2.80
CA ASP A 550 7.71 39.86 -2.22
C ASP A 550 7.76 38.42 -1.67
N PRO A 551 8.95 37.84 -1.46
CA PRO A 551 9.12 36.47 -1.00
C PRO A 551 8.36 36.12 0.28
N ALA A 552 8.26 37.03 1.24
CA ALA A 552 7.61 36.79 2.52
C ALA A 552 6.07 36.75 2.40
N SER A 553 5.54 37.34 1.35
CA SER A 553 4.08 37.38 1.08
C SER A 553 3.61 36.26 0.14
N ARG A 554 4.54 35.49 -0.46
CA ARG A 554 4.21 34.39 -1.39
C ARG A 554 3.50 33.26 -0.68
N VAL A 555 2.42 32.77 -1.27
CA VAL A 555 1.69 31.58 -0.82
C VAL A 555 2.21 30.35 -1.55
N ASN A 556 2.58 29.32 -0.80
CA ASN A 556 3.04 28.04 -1.29
C ASN A 556 2.45 26.95 -0.39
N LEU A 557 1.17 26.63 -0.60
CA LEU A 557 0.34 25.84 0.30
C LEU A 557 0.16 24.41 -0.19
N SER A 558 0.26 23.45 0.73
CA SER A 558 0.01 22.02 0.49
C SER A 558 -0.92 21.44 1.56
N VAL A 559 -2.11 21.00 1.17
CA VAL A 559 -3.14 20.48 2.08
C VAL A 559 -3.32 18.99 1.85
N PRO A 560 -2.70 18.12 2.66
CA PRO A 560 -2.83 16.67 2.56
C PRO A 560 -4.16 16.18 3.14
N THR A 561 -4.49 14.92 2.83
CA THR A 561 -5.56 14.18 3.53
C THR A 561 -5.07 13.79 4.92
N LEU A 562 -5.92 13.91 5.94
CA LEU A 562 -5.61 13.58 7.33
C LEU A 562 -5.89 12.10 7.66
N ASN A 563 -5.19 11.58 8.67
CA ASN A 563 -5.32 10.21 9.14
C ASN A 563 -6.37 10.03 10.26
N GLY A 564 -7.36 10.88 10.34
CA GLY A 564 -8.41 10.78 11.35
C GLY A 564 -8.80 12.14 11.94
N PRO A 565 -9.79 12.16 12.85
CA PRO A 565 -10.36 13.39 13.40
C PRO A 565 -9.37 14.19 14.27
N GLU A 566 -8.45 13.53 14.95
CA GLU A 566 -7.41 14.16 15.78
C GLU A 566 -6.12 14.47 15.01
N GLY A 567 -6.09 14.18 13.69
CA GLY A 567 -4.90 14.39 12.87
C GLY A 567 -4.55 15.86 12.72
N VAL A 568 -3.27 16.18 12.96
CA VAL A 568 -2.66 17.48 12.66
C VAL A 568 -1.41 17.23 11.83
N THR A 569 -1.42 17.67 10.58
CA THR A 569 -0.26 17.56 9.70
C THR A 569 0.45 18.89 9.60
N LEU A 570 1.70 18.94 10.07
CA LEU A 570 2.58 20.07 9.81
C LEU A 570 3.38 19.80 8.54
N THR A 571 3.14 20.59 7.50
CA THR A 571 3.96 20.62 6.30
C THR A 571 4.92 21.80 6.38
N THR A 572 6.19 21.56 6.05
CA THR A 572 7.22 22.61 6.06
C THR A 572 7.92 22.66 4.71
N SER A 573 8.22 23.86 4.23
CA SER A 573 9.03 24.07 3.04
C SER A 573 9.85 25.36 3.15
N GLU A 574 10.93 25.45 2.37
CA GLU A 574 11.76 26.66 2.22
C GLU A 574 11.64 27.15 0.77
N MET A 575 11.42 28.44 0.59
CA MET A 575 11.41 29.09 -0.73
C MET A 575 11.97 30.50 -0.59
N ASN A 576 12.97 30.89 -1.40
CA ASN A 576 13.69 32.17 -1.31
C ASN A 576 14.18 32.51 0.10
N GLY A 577 14.63 31.53 0.89
CA GLY A 577 15.08 31.73 2.26
C GLY A 577 13.94 31.96 3.29
N VAL A 578 12.69 31.93 2.87
CA VAL A 578 11.51 32.03 3.74
C VAL A 578 11.07 30.62 4.15
N LEU A 579 10.89 30.40 5.44
CA LEU A 579 10.26 29.21 5.99
C LEU A 579 8.74 29.34 5.84
N HIS A 580 8.11 28.33 5.23
CA HIS A 580 6.68 28.19 5.15
C HIS A 580 6.24 27.06 6.07
N LEU A 581 5.29 27.34 6.95
CA LEU A 581 4.68 26.40 7.88
C LEU A 581 3.19 26.30 7.58
N GLU A 582 2.66 25.09 7.45
CA GLU A 582 1.29 24.81 7.09
C GLU A 582 0.76 23.69 8.01
N ALA A 583 -0.19 24.03 8.87
CA ALA A 583 -0.87 23.05 9.71
C ALA A 583 -2.24 22.74 9.14
N THR A 584 -2.42 21.49 8.69
CA THR A 584 -3.71 20.97 8.23
C THR A 584 -4.36 20.16 9.35
N PHE A 585 -5.63 20.43 9.67
CA PHE A 585 -6.38 19.79 10.74
C PHE A 585 -7.90 19.93 10.50
N HIS A 586 -8.72 19.44 11.41
CA HIS A 586 -10.18 19.65 11.39
C HIS A 586 -10.57 20.77 12.37
N ALA A 587 -11.24 21.83 11.86
CA ALA A 587 -11.72 22.95 12.67
C ALA A 587 -12.81 22.51 13.68
N SER A 588 -13.55 21.45 13.36
CA SER A 588 -14.50 20.81 14.29
C SER A 588 -13.82 20.06 15.44
N THR A 589 -12.49 19.85 15.38
CA THR A 589 -11.69 19.19 16.44
C THR A 589 -10.87 20.19 17.23
N PHE A 590 -10.12 21.06 16.56
CA PHE A 590 -9.21 22.02 17.17
C PHE A 590 -9.56 23.44 16.75
N ASP A 591 -9.48 24.38 17.69
CA ASP A 591 -9.70 25.80 17.39
C ASP A 591 -8.63 26.32 16.41
N PRO A 592 -9.02 26.87 15.26
CA PRO A 592 -8.08 27.44 14.30
C PRO A 592 -7.21 28.59 14.84
N ALA A 593 -7.71 29.36 15.82
CA ALA A 593 -6.94 30.45 16.42
C ALA A 593 -5.77 29.92 17.27
N LEU A 594 -5.98 28.81 18.00
CA LEU A 594 -4.92 28.16 18.75
C LEU A 594 -3.83 27.62 17.82
N ILE A 595 -4.21 26.94 16.74
CA ILE A 595 -3.22 26.42 15.77
C ILE A 595 -2.45 27.55 15.10
N SER A 596 -3.12 28.66 14.73
CA SER A 596 -2.42 29.86 14.22
C SER A 596 -1.40 30.38 15.21
N ARG A 597 -1.79 30.47 16.49
CA ARG A 597 -0.88 30.93 17.55
C ARG A 597 0.34 30.02 17.71
N ALA A 598 0.16 28.70 17.65
CA ALA A 598 1.29 27.76 17.70
C ALA A 598 2.28 27.99 16.54
N LEU A 599 1.77 28.18 15.32
CA LEU A 599 2.63 28.47 14.15
C LEU A 599 3.37 29.81 14.29
N GLU A 600 2.70 30.84 14.82
CA GLU A 600 3.33 32.15 15.10
C GLU A 600 4.46 32.05 16.12
N LEU A 601 4.26 31.29 17.20
CA LEU A 601 5.30 31.03 18.21
C LEU A 601 6.53 30.38 17.57
N VAL A 602 6.34 29.35 16.73
CA VAL A 602 7.46 28.72 16.00
C VAL A 602 8.18 29.72 15.08
N CYS A 603 7.46 30.64 14.44
CA CYS A 603 8.06 31.66 13.58
C CYS A 603 8.81 32.73 14.36
N THR A 604 8.40 33.03 15.60
CA THR A 604 8.94 34.16 16.40
C THR A 604 10.12 33.73 17.25
N ASP A 605 9.98 32.64 18.01
CA ASP A 605 11.03 32.17 18.93
C ASP A 605 11.10 30.64 19.01
N PRO A 606 11.59 29.98 17.94
CA PRO A 606 11.73 28.52 17.96
C PRO A 606 12.74 28.03 19.00
N ALA A 607 13.72 28.86 19.36
CA ALA A 607 14.74 28.50 20.34
C ALA A 607 14.20 28.51 21.77
N GLY A 608 13.44 29.52 22.13
CA GLY A 608 12.82 29.64 23.47
C GLY A 608 11.83 28.52 23.74
N LEU A 609 11.04 28.12 22.73
CA LEU A 609 10.12 26.98 22.83
C LEU A 609 10.83 25.67 23.20
N ILE A 610 11.99 25.40 22.60
CA ILE A 610 12.75 24.16 22.86
C ILE A 610 13.38 24.19 24.25
N VAL A 611 13.97 25.32 24.66
CA VAL A 611 14.62 25.47 25.97
C VAL A 611 13.57 25.45 27.09
N GLY A 612 12.43 26.12 26.90
CA GLY A 612 11.32 26.12 27.87
C GLY A 612 10.75 24.72 28.11
N ALA A 613 10.56 23.94 27.05
CA ALA A 613 10.03 22.59 27.14
C ALA A 613 10.95 21.63 27.92
N THR A 614 12.28 21.79 27.79
CA THR A 614 13.26 20.96 28.54
C THR A 614 13.35 21.33 30.03
N ALA A 615 12.99 22.56 30.40
CA ALA A 615 13.01 23.02 31.78
C ALA A 615 11.76 22.55 32.59
N GLU A 616 10.64 22.30 31.93
CA GLU A 616 9.40 21.86 32.57
C GLU A 616 9.27 20.35 32.74
N THR A 617 10.19 19.54 32.22
CA THR A 617 10.17 18.09 32.44
C THR A 617 10.68 17.80 33.86
N PRO A 618 9.80 17.51 34.86
CA PRO A 618 10.26 17.14 36.21
C PRO A 618 11.07 15.86 36.06
N GLY A 619 12.26 15.86 36.64
CA GLY A 619 13.29 14.84 36.49
C GLY A 619 12.73 13.43 36.35
N SER A 620 13.03 12.83 35.22
CA SER A 620 12.94 11.38 35.04
C SER A 620 13.85 10.72 36.07
N THR A 621 13.29 10.41 37.23
CA THR A 621 13.87 9.38 38.10
C THR A 621 13.81 8.09 37.32
N ALA A 622 14.93 7.75 36.69
CA ALA A 622 15.14 6.42 36.14
C ALA A 622 14.77 5.39 37.22
N PRO A 623 13.97 4.37 36.93
CA PRO A 623 13.77 3.30 37.87
C PRO A 623 15.14 2.63 38.05
N GLN A 624 15.75 2.81 39.24
CA GLN A 624 16.89 2.03 39.67
C GLN A 624 16.48 0.57 39.56
N GLN A 625 17.03 -0.13 38.57
CA GLN A 625 17.04 -1.57 38.55
C GLN A 625 17.72 -2.04 39.83
N ARG A 626 16.93 -2.47 40.83
CA ARG A 626 17.42 -3.29 41.93
C ARG A 626 17.97 -4.57 41.31
N VAL A 627 19.28 -4.67 41.25
CA VAL A 627 20.00 -5.92 41.02
C VAL A 627 19.60 -6.82 42.16
N ALA A 628 18.74 -7.79 41.90
CA ALA A 628 18.45 -8.87 42.82
C ALA A 628 19.67 -9.78 42.86
N THR A 629 20.40 -9.75 43.94
CA THR A 629 21.43 -10.75 44.30
C THR A 629 20.76 -12.12 44.40
N PRO A 630 21.32 -13.18 43.82
CA PRO A 630 20.76 -14.52 43.95
C PRO A 630 21.08 -15.07 45.36
N THR A 631 20.06 -15.19 46.21
CA THR A 631 20.12 -15.96 47.45
C THR A 631 20.07 -17.45 47.13
N THR A 632 21.15 -18.14 47.46
CA THR A 632 21.30 -19.58 47.46
C THR A 632 20.27 -20.21 48.44
N PRO A 633 19.53 -21.25 48.08
CA PRO A 633 18.66 -21.93 49.01
C PRO A 633 19.50 -22.87 49.89
N ALA A 634 19.46 -22.62 51.22
CA ALA A 634 19.95 -23.54 52.23
C ALA A 634 19.07 -24.80 52.25
N ARG A 635 19.76 -25.96 52.20
CA ARG A 635 19.20 -27.27 52.55
C ARG A 635 18.79 -27.28 53.99
N GLU A 636 17.56 -27.55 54.29
CA GLU A 636 17.17 -28.11 55.58
C GLU A 636 16.46 -29.46 55.40
N SER A 637 16.98 -30.36 56.15
CA SER A 637 16.67 -31.79 56.21
C SER A 637 15.46 -32.07 57.09
N ALA A 638 14.65 -32.98 56.66
CA ALA A 638 13.92 -34.04 57.40
C ALA A 638 13.44 -33.75 58.83
N SER A 639 12.15 -33.92 59.07
CA SER A 639 11.69 -34.94 60.04
C SER A 639 10.18 -34.78 60.39
N GLN A 640 9.47 -35.86 60.11
CA GLN A 640 8.48 -36.51 60.96
C GLN A 640 7.12 -35.89 61.30
N ARG A 641 6.08 -36.71 60.94
CA ARG A 641 4.85 -37.10 61.70
C ARG A 641 3.72 -36.07 61.76
N ASN A 642 2.61 -36.35 61.21
CA ASN A 642 1.55 -37.33 61.48
C ASN A 642 0.57 -37.39 60.33
#